data_7a74260d20cb82d56943b4194d83c77b
#
_entry.id   7a74260d20cb82d56943b4194d83c77b
#
_cell.length_a   1.000
_cell.length_b   1.000
_cell.length_c   1.000
_cell.angle_alpha   90.00
_cell.angle_beta   90.00
_cell.angle_gamma   90.00
#
_symmetry.space_group_name_H-M   'P 1'
#
loop_
_entity.id
_entity.type
_entity.pdbx_description
1 polymer ?
#
loop_
_entity_poly.entity_id
_entity_poly.type
_entity_poly.pdbx_seq_one_letter_code
_entity_poly.pdbx_strand_id
1 'polypeptide(L)'
;MPAYTTKGTPLTYIIDYGDHLNQIPEAIKKLREAPPALLHGGQDLTYVPRVGASDFRSRKRSFTKENPAPWAMPLTPAEAKKRVEATRRWTREAHRAGVEIVIPYICNQTIGGDPAKRLGLWWFYDRWDDYVDDVGPKPPVDPIEWMQREEDGRLHFNYPYRFVRTDPPLRFAPCPNNPYWHDWLKRVARMIAQDGFDGVFVDNNIIHCRCEHCQKEFKRYLSETYSPAQLRRRFGSSDLGKLRLATTGDAVVWACGQKAYARWLRETDPDEFRQKFGTDDVNRAIMSEAGNGFHWGRAQEFWVKTIREKHPPEEVERILREGDLSSRGITSPEERCLWADTQRFWAWTVGQRNAELRDAAEKVRPGFIIVPNWGDMSGFRHTISRSLEGKNVRLWGPGLDIIFFEEEYFPGTVVPGYTFDLMLDYKYAAACGLRSCVLPYRGSDRRTLCELAMAEAAAWSGDGAFVQPGYGFPEVRAAYRSFFESHAEWFAERSSYASVGLVYSFDELHMGNTHHLREVHPLARYLADHHILFDFLCEGQLTFRELSRFLVVVIPHVEFLPSRARRALHRYLRAGGSLLVTGNAGAFDEHGRPMRKRDVLASVRAILWPGSSDAWAEYRSDGRLVWITDLFSWLPKRSHEMVDLADLPEEGLRKLYPDLVKASQAEPTDDPRLLEVLERVAGRRLSVLGPKTPPTLRASAWVKARGTPSIVAQLVNYDVPGPGTPEEGKVVPVEGVEVRLPIREGMKVSRVTSADPWKPSDRDLAFSQRGAEVRFIVPRVDIYEAVLIG
;
A
#
# COMPACT_ATOMS: atom_id res chain seq x y z
N MET A 1 -4.69 -17.46 2.97
CA MET A 1 -6.09 -17.01 3.08
C MET A 1 -6.83 -17.47 1.85
N PRO A 2 -8.15 -17.70 1.89
CA PRO A 2 -8.90 -17.97 0.67
C PRO A 2 -8.78 -16.76 -0.28
N ALA A 3 -9.01 -17.00 -1.57
CA ALA A 3 -9.08 -15.92 -2.55
C ALA A 3 -10.13 -14.89 -2.10
N TYR A 4 -9.82 -13.63 -2.32
CA TYR A 4 -10.76 -12.55 -2.04
C TYR A 4 -12.09 -12.78 -2.78
N THR A 5 -13.19 -12.60 -2.07
CA THR A 5 -14.53 -12.71 -2.64
C THR A 5 -15.25 -11.39 -2.45
N THR A 6 -15.76 -10.82 -3.53
CA THR A 6 -16.44 -9.53 -3.53
C THR A 6 -17.74 -9.57 -2.74
N LYS A 7 -18.07 -8.49 -2.06
CA LYS A 7 -19.35 -8.33 -1.32
C LYS A 7 -20.49 -7.79 -2.22
N GLY A 8 -20.14 -7.22 -3.38
CA GLY A 8 -21.08 -6.69 -4.37
C GLY A 8 -21.52 -5.25 -4.14
N THR A 9 -21.17 -4.65 -3.02
CA THR A 9 -21.40 -3.24 -2.74
C THR A 9 -20.06 -2.52 -2.72
N PRO A 10 -19.73 -1.71 -3.75
CA PRO A 10 -18.52 -0.94 -3.75
C PRO A 10 -18.54 0.08 -2.61
N LEU A 11 -17.42 0.25 -1.94
CA LEU A 11 -17.25 1.29 -0.96
C LEU A 11 -16.97 2.61 -1.67
N THR A 12 -17.95 3.50 -1.71
CA THR A 12 -17.64 4.92 -1.96
C THR A 12 -17.17 5.55 -0.66
N TYR A 13 -15.97 6.07 -0.66
CA TYR A 13 -15.33 6.66 0.52
C TYR A 13 -15.13 8.16 0.32
N ILE A 14 -15.47 8.96 1.32
CA ILE A 14 -15.14 10.39 1.34
C ILE A 14 -14.25 10.70 2.54
N ILE A 15 -13.15 11.39 2.29
CA ILE A 15 -12.45 12.13 3.33
C ILE A 15 -12.99 13.55 3.35
N ASP A 16 -13.56 13.96 4.46
CA ASP A 16 -13.92 15.34 4.71
C ASP A 16 -13.09 15.92 5.85
N TYR A 17 -12.33 16.90 5.50
CA TYR A 17 -11.46 17.61 6.42
C TYR A 17 -12.06 18.94 6.95
N GLY A 18 -13.35 19.18 6.75
CA GLY A 18 -14.02 20.40 7.19
C GLY A 18 -14.36 20.42 8.69
N ASP A 19 -14.60 21.61 9.22
CA ASP A 19 -15.15 21.79 10.58
C ASP A 19 -16.66 21.59 10.59
N HIS A 20 -17.07 20.32 10.52
CA HIS A 20 -18.48 19.97 10.42
C HIS A 20 -19.27 20.23 11.71
N LEU A 21 -18.59 20.23 12.85
CA LEU A 21 -19.26 20.39 14.14
C LEU A 21 -19.87 21.77 14.32
N ASN A 22 -19.29 22.77 13.66
CA ASN A 22 -19.84 24.14 13.63
C ASN A 22 -20.85 24.38 12.50
N GLN A 23 -20.91 23.50 11.49
CA GLN A 23 -21.73 23.63 10.28
C GLN A 23 -22.48 22.33 9.93
N ILE A 24 -22.99 21.61 10.91
CA ILE A 24 -23.67 20.33 10.71
C ILE A 24 -24.77 20.40 9.65
N PRO A 25 -25.70 21.39 9.62
CA PRO A 25 -26.75 21.41 8.61
C PRO A 25 -26.23 21.48 7.18
N GLU A 26 -25.22 22.29 6.91
CA GLU A 26 -24.61 22.46 5.58
C GLU A 26 -23.88 21.19 5.14
N ALA A 27 -23.12 20.58 6.04
CA ALA A 27 -22.44 19.33 5.78
C ALA A 27 -23.42 18.17 5.50
N ILE A 28 -24.48 18.06 6.28
CA ILE A 28 -25.53 17.07 6.06
C ILE A 28 -26.28 17.29 4.76
N LYS A 29 -26.53 18.55 4.37
CA LYS A 29 -27.12 18.85 3.06
C LYS A 29 -26.26 18.28 1.92
N LYS A 30 -24.94 18.49 1.95
CA LYS A 30 -24.02 17.96 0.96
C LYS A 30 -23.98 16.42 0.95
N LEU A 31 -24.03 15.78 2.12
CA LEU A 31 -24.05 14.32 2.21
C LEU A 31 -25.31 13.73 1.57
N ARG A 32 -26.47 14.37 1.73
CA ARG A 32 -27.74 13.90 1.14
C ARG A 32 -27.77 13.91 -0.38
N GLU A 33 -26.98 14.76 -1.03
CA GLU A 33 -26.90 14.84 -2.50
C GLU A 33 -26.32 13.56 -3.11
N ALA A 34 -25.29 12.98 -2.47
CA ALA A 34 -24.68 11.70 -2.85
C ALA A 34 -23.99 11.09 -1.63
N PRO A 35 -24.73 10.38 -0.75
CA PRO A 35 -24.14 9.85 0.47
C PRO A 35 -23.09 8.78 0.14
N PRO A 36 -21.87 8.87 0.71
CA PRO A 36 -20.88 7.80 0.57
C PRO A 36 -21.28 6.60 1.42
N ALA A 37 -20.80 5.42 1.07
CA ALA A 37 -20.94 4.26 1.93
C ALA A 37 -20.10 4.42 3.21
N LEU A 38 -18.89 4.98 3.09
CA LEU A 38 -18.01 5.27 4.22
C LEU A 38 -17.57 6.73 4.21
N LEU A 39 -17.81 7.42 5.30
CA LEU A 39 -17.39 8.79 5.55
C LEU A 39 -16.28 8.82 6.60
N HIS A 40 -15.11 9.28 6.20
CA HIS A 40 -14.06 9.71 7.09
C HIS A 40 -14.31 11.18 7.42
N GLY A 41 -15.16 11.43 8.39
CA GLY A 41 -15.60 12.76 8.76
C GLY A 41 -14.89 13.29 9.98
N GLY A 42 -14.54 14.56 9.94
CA GLY A 42 -14.14 15.30 11.11
C GLY A 42 -12.77 14.95 11.67
N GLN A 43 -11.70 15.38 11.01
CA GLN A 43 -10.37 15.33 11.64
C GLN A 43 -10.32 16.09 12.97
N ASP A 44 -11.22 17.05 13.15
CA ASP A 44 -11.35 17.79 14.40
C ASP A 44 -11.93 16.92 15.55
N LEU A 45 -12.45 15.74 15.23
CA LEU A 45 -12.92 14.74 16.19
C LEU A 45 -11.85 13.75 16.57
N THR A 46 -10.72 13.87 15.91
CA THR A 46 -9.62 12.99 16.11
C THR A 46 -9.19 12.98 17.55
N TYR A 47 -8.90 11.78 17.96
CA TYR A 47 -8.06 11.50 19.06
C TYR A 47 -8.72 11.63 20.39
N VAL A 48 -9.17 12.79 20.73
CA VAL A 48 -9.84 13.04 21.98
C VAL A 48 -10.95 14.02 21.71
N PRO A 49 -12.13 13.57 21.28
CA PRO A 49 -13.27 14.45 21.08
C PRO A 49 -13.59 15.26 22.34
N ARG A 50 -13.21 14.73 23.51
CA ARG A 50 -13.44 15.30 24.83
C ARG A 50 -12.33 16.23 25.30
N VAL A 51 -11.11 16.06 24.80
CA VAL A 51 -9.98 16.81 25.29
C VAL A 51 -9.32 17.65 24.19
N GLY A 52 -9.51 17.34 22.94
CA GLY A 52 -9.05 18.14 21.81
C GLY A 52 -7.53 18.30 21.65
N ALA A 53 -6.76 17.61 22.50
CA ALA A 53 -5.36 17.95 22.74
C ALA A 53 -4.36 17.35 21.81
N SER A 54 -4.74 16.49 20.95
CA SER A 54 -3.74 15.63 20.33
C SER A 54 -3.72 15.71 18.83
N ASP A 55 -4.64 16.42 18.26
CA ASP A 55 -4.63 16.65 16.83
C ASP A 55 -3.62 17.74 16.49
N PHE A 56 -2.44 17.29 16.08
CA PHE A 56 -1.43 18.15 15.48
C PHE A 56 -1.87 18.73 14.13
N ARG A 57 -2.95 18.25 13.57
CA ARG A 57 -3.55 18.75 12.33
C ARG A 57 -4.73 19.67 12.56
N SER A 58 -4.87 20.23 13.78
CA SER A 58 -5.89 21.26 13.95
C SER A 58 -5.79 22.27 12.81
N ARG A 59 -6.68 22.11 11.84
CA ARG A 59 -6.66 22.85 10.57
C ARG A 59 -7.29 24.21 10.68
N LYS A 60 -7.52 24.71 11.84
CA LYS A 60 -7.63 26.15 11.95
C LYS A 60 -6.30 26.74 11.53
N ARG A 61 -6.18 26.84 10.23
CA ARG A 61 -5.03 27.22 9.42
C ARG A 61 -4.47 28.59 9.76
N SER A 62 -5.13 29.33 10.57
CA SER A 62 -4.62 30.56 11.12
C SER A 62 -3.81 30.26 12.37
N PHE A 63 -2.63 29.69 12.19
CA PHE A 63 -1.54 29.95 13.13
C PHE A 63 -1.32 31.45 13.07
N THR A 64 -2.02 32.18 13.91
CA THR A 64 -1.77 33.60 14.10
C THR A 64 -0.68 33.77 15.16
N LYS A 65 -0.12 34.97 15.26
CA LYS A 65 0.79 35.28 16.40
C LYS A 65 0.08 35.06 17.75
N GLU A 66 -1.24 35.21 17.77
CA GLU A 66 -2.11 35.07 18.94
C GLU A 66 -2.45 33.61 19.26
N ASN A 67 -2.43 32.73 18.24
CA ASN A 67 -2.68 31.29 18.41
C ASN A 67 -1.63 30.46 17.66
N PRO A 68 -0.38 30.42 18.20
CA PRO A 68 0.73 29.77 17.52
C PRO A 68 0.69 28.23 17.56
N ALA A 69 -0.16 27.65 18.38
CA ALA A 69 -0.29 26.21 18.55
C ALA A 69 -1.67 25.82 19.08
N PRO A 70 -2.72 25.88 18.25
CA PRO A 70 -4.10 25.65 18.70
C PRO A 70 -4.32 24.27 19.36
N TRP A 71 -3.54 23.25 19.01
CA TRP A 71 -3.57 21.96 19.71
C TRP A 71 -2.85 21.96 21.07
N ALA A 72 -2.07 22.99 21.38
CA ALA A 72 -1.41 23.12 22.66
C ALA A 72 -2.36 23.61 23.76
N MET A 73 -3.56 24.01 23.39
CA MET A 73 -4.60 24.49 24.31
C MET A 73 -5.83 23.59 24.14
N PRO A 74 -5.91 22.48 24.90
CA PRO A 74 -7.07 21.61 24.86
C PRO A 74 -8.32 22.32 25.36
N LEU A 75 -9.47 21.76 24.94
CA LEU A 75 -10.76 22.25 25.36
C LEU A 75 -10.92 22.20 26.89
N THR A 76 -11.57 23.21 27.45
CA THR A 76 -12.06 23.11 28.83
C THR A 76 -13.07 21.98 28.97
N PRO A 77 -13.32 21.43 30.18
CA PRO A 77 -14.33 20.39 30.37
C PRO A 77 -15.71 20.76 29.81
N ALA A 78 -16.12 22.03 29.92
CA ALA A 78 -17.41 22.52 29.40
C ALA A 78 -17.42 22.54 27.85
N GLU A 79 -16.34 22.95 27.22
CA GLU A 79 -16.19 22.91 25.76
C GLU A 79 -16.12 21.47 25.26
N ALA A 80 -15.39 20.60 25.95
CA ALA A 80 -15.31 19.18 25.65
C ALA A 80 -16.70 18.52 25.66
N LYS A 81 -17.51 18.81 26.66
CA LYS A 81 -18.90 18.31 26.73
C LYS A 81 -19.75 18.75 25.53
N LYS A 82 -19.70 20.05 25.19
CA LYS A 82 -20.42 20.57 24.01
C LYS A 82 -19.95 19.88 22.72
N ARG A 83 -18.66 19.61 22.61
CA ARG A 83 -18.07 18.95 21.43
C ARG A 83 -18.53 17.49 21.34
N VAL A 84 -18.59 16.77 22.44
CA VAL A 84 -19.15 15.41 22.49
C VAL A 84 -20.62 15.39 22.03
N GLU A 85 -21.43 16.32 22.50
CA GLU A 85 -22.84 16.45 22.09
C GLU A 85 -22.95 16.74 20.58
N ALA A 86 -22.13 17.65 20.05
CA ALA A 86 -22.09 17.96 18.63
C ALA A 86 -21.61 16.75 17.81
N THR A 87 -20.60 16.02 18.28
CA THR A 87 -20.11 14.79 17.66
C THR A 87 -21.20 13.73 17.55
N ARG A 88 -21.89 13.47 18.65
CA ARG A 88 -23.03 12.50 18.68
C ARG A 88 -24.19 12.93 17.79
N ARG A 89 -24.42 14.22 17.65
CA ARG A 89 -25.38 14.75 16.69
C ARG A 89 -24.91 14.52 15.27
N TRP A 90 -23.64 14.82 14.97
CA TRP A 90 -23.04 14.63 13.66
C TRP A 90 -23.15 13.19 13.17
N THR A 91 -22.74 12.22 13.96
CA THR A 91 -22.80 10.79 13.58
C THR A 91 -24.23 10.36 13.27
N ARG A 92 -25.20 10.72 14.13
CA ARG A 92 -26.61 10.41 13.89
C ARG A 92 -27.17 11.04 12.62
N GLU A 93 -26.87 12.30 12.37
CA GLU A 93 -27.36 13.02 11.18
C GLU A 93 -26.69 12.50 9.90
N ALA A 94 -25.42 12.11 9.94
CA ALA A 94 -24.73 11.47 8.82
C ALA A 94 -25.40 10.13 8.46
N HIS A 95 -25.69 9.28 9.42
CA HIS A 95 -26.45 8.04 9.19
C HIS A 95 -27.84 8.31 8.61
N ARG A 96 -28.58 9.30 9.13
CA ARG A 96 -29.89 9.70 8.58
C ARG A 96 -29.80 10.26 7.16
N ALA A 97 -28.64 10.78 6.78
CA ALA A 97 -28.37 11.22 5.41
C ALA A 97 -28.05 10.06 4.45
N GLY A 98 -27.94 8.83 4.94
CA GLY A 98 -27.68 7.63 4.14
C GLY A 98 -26.24 7.14 4.15
N VAL A 99 -25.38 7.70 5.02
CA VAL A 99 -24.01 7.19 5.22
C VAL A 99 -24.06 5.92 6.07
N GLU A 100 -23.48 4.82 5.59
CA GLU A 100 -23.52 3.53 6.29
C GLU A 100 -22.48 3.47 7.40
N ILE A 101 -21.27 3.97 7.14
CA ILE A 101 -20.12 3.90 8.06
C ILE A 101 -19.54 5.30 8.25
N VAL A 102 -19.44 5.75 9.49
CA VAL A 102 -18.81 7.03 9.84
C VAL A 102 -17.62 6.77 10.74
N ILE A 103 -16.43 7.21 10.35
CA ILE A 103 -15.19 7.03 11.10
C ILE A 103 -14.46 8.36 11.33
N PRO A 104 -13.88 8.60 12.50
CA PRO A 104 -12.96 9.68 12.76
C PRO A 104 -11.52 9.23 12.48
N TYR A 105 -10.59 10.12 12.68
CA TYR A 105 -9.15 9.94 12.49
C TYR A 105 -8.41 9.87 13.83
N ILE A 106 -7.41 8.99 13.95
CA ILE A 106 -6.40 9.03 15.01
C ILE A 106 -5.00 8.90 14.44
N CYS A 107 -4.03 9.56 15.08
CA CYS A 107 -2.61 9.35 14.85
C CYS A 107 -2.03 8.40 15.88
N ASN A 108 -1.68 7.21 15.46
CA ASN A 108 -1.22 6.16 16.38
C ASN A 108 0.21 6.44 16.92
N GLN A 109 1.13 6.84 16.08
CA GLN A 109 2.53 7.04 16.45
C GLN A 109 3.07 8.43 16.12
N THR A 110 2.22 9.46 16.15
CA THR A 110 2.70 10.84 16.00
C THR A 110 1.88 11.80 16.82
N ILE A 111 2.56 12.58 17.64
CA ILE A 111 1.95 13.57 18.53
C ILE A 111 2.72 14.87 18.48
N GLY A 112 1.99 15.97 18.33
CA GLY A 112 2.54 17.31 18.51
C GLY A 112 2.60 17.72 19.99
N GLY A 113 3.57 18.51 20.34
CA GLY A 113 3.70 19.09 21.69
C GLY A 113 5.11 19.57 22.01
N ASP A 114 5.24 20.09 23.20
CA ASP A 114 6.52 20.55 23.74
C ASP A 114 6.61 20.16 25.22
N PRO A 115 7.45 19.18 25.59
CA PRO A 115 7.56 18.71 26.95
C PRO A 115 8.16 19.77 27.89
N ALA A 116 9.07 20.62 27.39
CA ALA A 116 9.72 21.65 28.21
C ALA A 116 8.77 22.80 28.55
N LYS A 117 7.91 23.18 27.57
CA LYS A 117 6.89 24.20 27.75
C LYS A 117 5.56 23.64 28.25
N ARG A 118 5.46 22.34 28.44
CA ARG A 118 4.25 21.62 28.85
C ARG A 118 3.06 21.88 27.93
N LEU A 119 3.26 21.82 26.61
CA LEU A 119 2.24 22.05 25.59
C LEU A 119 1.76 20.74 24.94
N GLY A 120 0.59 20.75 24.33
CA GLY A 120 -0.01 19.59 23.67
C GLY A 120 -0.34 18.47 24.65
N LEU A 121 0.17 17.25 24.41
CA LEU A 121 -0.07 16.10 25.29
C LEU A 121 0.36 16.38 26.75
N TRP A 122 1.46 17.13 26.97
CA TRP A 122 1.95 17.44 28.31
C TRP A 122 1.06 18.43 29.06
N TRP A 123 0.47 19.38 28.36
CA TRP A 123 -0.54 20.27 28.95
C TRP A 123 -1.76 19.49 29.43
N PHE A 124 -2.25 18.55 28.61
CA PHE A 124 -3.35 17.65 28.97
C PHE A 124 -2.96 16.74 30.14
N TYR A 125 -1.77 16.14 30.11
CA TYR A 125 -1.30 15.27 31.17
C TYR A 125 -1.27 15.98 32.51
N ASP A 126 -0.83 17.23 32.58
CA ASP A 126 -0.79 18.01 33.80
C ASP A 126 -2.19 18.30 34.39
N ARG A 127 -3.21 18.33 33.52
CA ARG A 127 -4.61 18.56 33.86
C ARG A 127 -5.50 17.33 33.75
N TRP A 128 -4.91 16.15 33.76
CA TRP A 128 -5.63 14.89 33.59
C TRP A 128 -6.81 14.72 34.53
N ASP A 129 -6.63 15.17 35.77
CA ASP A 129 -7.62 15.03 36.82
C ASP A 129 -8.89 15.85 36.55
N ASP A 130 -8.81 16.93 35.76
CA ASP A 130 -9.97 17.71 35.31
C ASP A 130 -10.91 16.90 34.39
N TYR A 131 -10.41 15.79 33.81
CA TYR A 131 -11.09 14.95 32.82
C TYR A 131 -11.22 13.49 33.28
N VAL A 132 -10.87 13.17 34.49
CA VAL A 132 -10.72 11.79 35.00
C VAL A 132 -11.99 10.93 34.79
N ASP A 133 -13.15 11.52 34.92
CA ASP A 133 -14.45 10.82 34.73
C ASP A 133 -14.63 10.32 33.28
N ASP A 134 -14.08 11.04 32.32
CA ASP A 134 -14.14 10.68 30.91
C ASP A 134 -12.97 9.80 30.46
N VAL A 135 -11.76 10.10 30.92
CA VAL A 135 -10.53 9.49 30.41
C VAL A 135 -9.94 8.41 31.31
N GLY A 136 -10.48 8.29 32.55
CA GLY A 136 -10.02 7.32 33.56
C GLY A 136 -8.74 7.75 34.26
N PRO A 137 -8.14 6.89 35.10
CA PRO A 137 -7.04 7.25 35.99
C PRO A 137 -5.81 7.73 35.22
N LYS A 138 -5.15 8.73 35.79
CA LYS A 138 -3.91 9.30 35.26
C LYS A 138 -2.79 8.27 35.26
N PRO A 139 -2.07 8.09 34.14
CA PRO A 139 -0.84 7.28 34.13
C PRO A 139 0.21 7.85 35.09
N PRO A 140 0.97 7.00 35.79
CA PRO A 140 1.89 7.47 36.85
C PRO A 140 3.20 8.06 36.34
N VAL A 141 3.47 7.97 35.01
CA VAL A 141 4.73 8.42 34.39
C VAL A 141 4.49 9.49 33.35
N ASP A 142 5.42 10.43 33.24
CA ASP A 142 5.34 11.51 32.27
C ASP A 142 5.26 10.97 30.81
N PRO A 143 4.47 11.60 29.93
CA PRO A 143 4.33 11.17 28.54
C PRO A 143 5.63 11.08 27.75
N ILE A 144 6.71 11.73 28.17
CA ILE A 144 8.03 11.59 27.53
C ILE A 144 8.54 10.14 27.58
N GLU A 145 8.16 9.39 28.62
CA GLU A 145 8.51 7.97 28.78
C GLU A 145 7.64 7.03 27.90
N TRP A 146 6.60 7.55 27.29
CA TRP A 146 5.76 6.78 26.36
C TRP A 146 6.33 6.74 24.95
N MET A 147 7.34 7.59 24.68
CA MET A 147 7.86 7.79 23.33
C MET A 147 8.81 6.68 22.89
N GLN A 148 8.87 6.48 21.58
CA GLN A 148 9.83 5.57 20.94
C GLN A 148 11.27 6.01 21.24
N ARG A 149 12.15 5.03 21.37
CA ARG A 149 13.57 5.24 21.63
C ARG A 149 14.41 4.63 20.52
N GLU A 150 15.44 5.36 20.12
CA GLU A 150 16.54 4.86 19.32
C GLU A 150 17.39 3.88 20.15
N GLU A 151 18.37 3.24 19.51
CA GLU A 151 19.24 2.26 20.16
C GLU A 151 20.05 2.83 21.33
N ASP A 152 20.49 4.07 21.20
CA ASP A 152 21.24 4.81 22.21
C ASP A 152 20.36 5.46 23.30
N GLY A 153 19.06 5.15 23.31
CA GLY A 153 18.08 5.65 24.27
C GLY A 153 17.53 7.04 23.97
N ARG A 154 18.02 7.73 22.94
CA ARG A 154 17.44 9.00 22.49
C ARG A 154 16.03 8.84 21.99
N LEU A 155 15.25 9.93 22.03
CA LEU A 155 13.90 9.98 21.47
C LEU A 155 13.93 9.77 19.95
N HIS A 156 13.01 8.96 19.47
CA HIS A 156 12.73 8.84 18.06
C HIS A 156 11.65 9.82 17.62
N PHE A 157 11.86 10.47 16.46
CA PHE A 157 10.90 11.36 15.82
C PHE A 157 10.59 10.81 14.42
N ASN A 158 9.30 10.70 14.04
CA ASN A 158 8.95 10.09 12.77
C ASN A 158 9.38 10.94 11.58
N TYR A 159 8.92 12.17 11.50
CA TYR A 159 9.29 13.09 10.43
C TYR A 159 9.04 14.55 10.82
N PRO A 160 9.68 15.51 10.12
CA PRO A 160 9.49 16.92 10.38
C PRO A 160 8.03 17.31 10.13
N TYR A 161 7.48 18.10 11.01
CA TYR A 161 6.11 18.53 10.91
C TYR A 161 6.01 19.96 10.38
N ARG A 162 5.65 20.10 9.09
CA ARG A 162 5.59 21.41 8.41
C ARG A 162 4.58 22.40 9.00
N PHE A 163 3.63 21.91 9.75
CA PHE A 163 2.49 22.70 10.22
C PHE A 163 2.54 23.04 11.70
N VAL A 164 3.56 22.53 12.42
CA VAL A 164 3.76 22.81 13.83
C VAL A 164 4.71 23.96 13.96
N ARG A 165 4.25 25.09 14.50
CA ARG A 165 5.07 26.26 14.78
C ARG A 165 5.46 26.35 16.26
N THR A 166 5.76 25.24 16.90
CA THR A 166 6.49 25.24 18.15
C THR A 166 7.98 25.36 17.84
N ASP A 167 8.74 25.96 18.72
CA ASP A 167 10.20 26.06 18.62
C ASP A 167 10.84 25.15 19.69
N PRO A 168 11.42 24.00 19.32
CA PRO A 168 11.41 23.36 18.00
C PRO A 168 10.07 22.67 17.65
N PRO A 169 9.70 22.58 16.38
CA PRO A 169 8.51 21.87 15.96
C PRO A 169 8.76 20.36 16.07
N LEU A 170 8.42 19.76 17.20
CA LEU A 170 8.68 18.36 17.49
C LEU A 170 7.43 17.51 17.23
N ARG A 171 7.59 16.46 16.44
CA ARG A 171 6.59 15.44 16.21
C ARG A 171 7.04 14.14 16.88
N PHE A 172 6.59 13.98 18.10
CA PHE A 172 6.93 12.83 18.93
C PHE A 172 6.28 11.56 18.38
N ALA A 173 6.99 10.45 18.53
CA ALA A 173 6.54 9.13 18.12
C ALA A 173 6.26 8.26 19.37
N PRO A 174 5.02 8.13 19.82
CA PRO A 174 4.68 7.23 20.92
C PRO A 174 4.97 5.78 20.57
N CYS A 175 5.43 5.01 21.55
CA CYS A 175 5.69 3.59 21.38
C CYS A 175 4.42 2.76 21.53
N PRO A 176 4.01 1.98 20.53
CA PRO A 176 2.78 1.17 20.61
C PRO A 176 2.89 0.05 21.66
N ASN A 177 4.10 -0.36 22.04
CA ASN A 177 4.34 -1.35 23.08
C ASN A 177 4.47 -0.75 24.48
N ASN A 178 4.47 0.57 24.60
CA ASN A 178 4.41 1.21 25.91
C ASN A 178 3.00 1.01 26.49
N PRO A 179 2.85 0.44 27.70
CA PRO A 179 1.54 0.09 28.25
C PRO A 179 0.64 1.30 28.49
N TYR A 180 1.21 2.42 28.87
CA TYR A 180 0.43 3.65 29.15
C TYR A 180 -0.12 4.28 27.87
N TRP A 181 0.70 4.36 26.82
CA TRP A 181 0.25 4.85 25.54
C TRP A 181 -0.81 3.94 24.93
N HIS A 182 -0.58 2.63 24.96
CA HIS A 182 -1.51 1.66 24.40
C HIS A 182 -2.85 1.63 25.17
N ASP A 183 -2.80 1.70 26.49
CA ASP A 183 -4.00 1.82 27.32
C ASP A 183 -4.78 3.11 27.00
N TRP A 184 -4.07 4.21 26.79
CA TRP A 184 -4.67 5.46 26.35
C TRP A 184 -5.42 5.29 25.04
N LEU A 185 -4.79 4.70 24.01
CA LEU A 185 -5.44 4.46 22.72
C LEU A 185 -6.68 3.55 22.84
N LYS A 186 -6.65 2.52 23.67
CA LYS A 186 -7.85 1.69 23.95
C LYS A 186 -8.99 2.50 24.58
N ARG A 187 -8.69 3.46 25.44
CA ARG A 187 -9.69 4.38 25.98
C ARG A 187 -10.26 5.30 24.90
N VAL A 188 -9.40 5.85 24.05
CA VAL A 188 -9.81 6.66 22.89
C VAL A 188 -10.73 5.86 21.97
N ALA A 189 -10.39 4.62 21.64
CA ALA A 189 -11.22 3.77 20.79
C ALA A 189 -12.62 3.53 21.43
N ARG A 190 -12.69 3.29 22.74
CA ARG A 190 -13.98 3.18 23.46
C ARG A 190 -14.78 4.48 23.43
N MET A 191 -14.13 5.63 23.62
CA MET A 191 -14.80 6.94 23.55
C MET A 191 -15.37 7.21 22.15
N ILE A 192 -14.62 6.89 21.12
CA ILE A 192 -15.07 7.00 19.72
C ILE A 192 -16.31 6.13 19.50
N ALA A 193 -16.29 4.89 19.95
CA ALA A 193 -17.44 3.99 19.87
C ALA A 193 -18.67 4.50 20.66
N GLN A 194 -18.45 5.08 21.85
CA GLN A 194 -19.51 5.70 22.67
C GLN A 194 -20.14 6.93 22.01
N ASP A 195 -19.38 7.64 21.20
CA ASP A 195 -19.85 8.84 20.50
C ASP A 195 -20.55 8.52 19.18
N GLY A 196 -20.72 7.22 18.87
CA GLY A 196 -21.58 6.73 17.78
C GLY A 196 -20.88 6.47 16.47
N PHE A 197 -19.54 6.51 16.43
CA PHE A 197 -18.78 6.12 15.25
C PHE A 197 -18.76 4.60 15.07
N ASP A 198 -18.71 4.16 13.83
CA ASP A 198 -18.70 2.74 13.43
C ASP A 198 -17.30 2.13 13.37
N GLY A 199 -16.30 2.96 13.49
CA GLY A 199 -14.90 2.56 13.41
C GLY A 199 -13.97 3.75 13.58
N VAL A 200 -12.71 3.54 13.23
CA VAL A 200 -11.68 4.60 13.28
C VAL A 200 -10.63 4.42 12.19
N PHE A 201 -10.24 5.53 11.59
CA PHE A 201 -9.07 5.59 10.72
C PHE A 201 -7.82 5.76 11.56
N VAL A 202 -6.85 4.85 11.40
CA VAL A 202 -5.60 4.84 12.17
C VAL A 202 -4.44 5.21 11.26
N ASP A 203 -3.94 6.41 11.42
CA ASP A 203 -2.81 6.91 10.64
C ASP A 203 -1.48 6.74 11.36
N ASN A 204 -0.39 6.87 10.58
CA ASN A 204 0.99 6.86 11.07
C ASN A 204 1.35 5.60 11.88
N ASN A 205 1.07 4.42 11.32
CA ASN A 205 1.49 3.14 11.86
C ASN A 205 2.99 2.90 11.56
N ILE A 206 3.88 3.67 12.20
CA ILE A 206 5.32 3.70 11.92
C ILE A 206 6.09 3.35 13.19
N ILE A 207 6.85 2.26 13.19
CA ILE A 207 7.60 1.79 14.35
C ILE A 207 9.08 1.64 14.02
N HIS A 208 9.91 2.31 14.84
CA HIS A 208 11.38 2.17 14.84
C HIS A 208 11.94 1.99 16.25
N CYS A 209 11.09 1.60 17.20
CA CYS A 209 11.38 1.64 18.62
C CYS A 209 12.25 0.48 19.09
N ARG A 210 13.25 0.78 19.93
CA ARG A 210 14.12 -0.17 20.60
C ARG A 210 14.08 -0.09 22.13
N CYS A 211 13.04 0.54 22.69
CA CYS A 211 12.86 0.64 24.15
C CYS A 211 12.68 -0.75 24.79
N GLU A 212 12.76 -0.81 26.10
CA GLU A 212 12.63 -2.05 26.87
C GLU A 212 11.31 -2.79 26.63
N HIS A 213 10.22 -2.05 26.47
CA HIS A 213 8.91 -2.65 26.12
C HIS A 213 8.96 -3.37 24.77
N CYS A 214 9.57 -2.75 23.75
CA CYS A 214 9.75 -3.39 22.45
C CYS A 214 10.69 -4.60 22.52
N GLN A 215 11.77 -4.53 23.29
CA GLN A 215 12.66 -5.69 23.51
C GLN A 215 11.95 -6.86 24.19
N LYS A 216 11.08 -6.57 25.17
CA LYS A 216 10.27 -7.59 25.86
C LYS A 216 9.26 -8.23 24.89
N GLU A 217 8.52 -7.43 24.15
CA GLU A 217 7.54 -7.90 23.19
C GLU A 217 8.18 -8.65 22.01
N PHE A 218 9.39 -8.26 21.60
CA PHE A 218 10.13 -9.00 20.57
C PHE A 218 10.49 -10.42 21.04
N LYS A 219 10.89 -10.59 22.27
CA LYS A 219 11.14 -11.93 22.83
C LYS A 219 9.85 -12.77 22.88
N ARG A 220 8.71 -12.15 23.22
CA ARG A 220 7.39 -12.79 23.15
C ARG A 220 7.07 -13.22 21.72
N TYR A 221 7.17 -12.32 20.75
CA TYR A 221 6.99 -12.59 19.33
C TYR A 221 7.84 -13.79 18.86
N LEU A 222 9.13 -13.80 19.20
CA LEU A 222 10.02 -14.88 18.82
C LEU A 222 9.61 -16.22 19.43
N SER A 223 9.19 -16.23 20.72
CA SER A 223 8.75 -17.46 21.40
C SER A 223 7.42 -18.00 20.89
N GLU A 224 6.53 -17.13 20.44
CA GLU A 224 5.24 -17.51 19.83
C GLU A 224 5.40 -17.97 18.38
N THR A 225 6.40 -17.45 17.67
CA THR A 225 6.62 -17.71 16.24
C THR A 225 7.48 -18.94 16.00
N TYR A 226 8.47 -19.19 16.85
CA TYR A 226 9.52 -20.20 16.62
C TYR A 226 9.71 -21.15 17.80
N SER A 227 9.84 -22.43 17.51
CA SER A 227 10.34 -23.40 18.48
C SER A 227 11.83 -23.17 18.79
N PRO A 228 12.36 -23.69 19.92
CA PRO A 228 13.79 -23.58 20.26
C PRO A 228 14.73 -24.10 19.17
N ALA A 229 14.33 -25.14 18.45
CA ALA A 229 15.11 -25.70 17.33
C ALA A 229 15.13 -24.74 16.12
N GLN A 230 13.99 -24.08 15.83
CA GLN A 230 13.90 -23.09 14.77
C GLN A 230 14.69 -21.82 15.13
N LEU A 231 14.64 -21.35 16.39
CA LEU A 231 15.46 -20.23 16.86
C LEU A 231 16.96 -20.49 16.66
N ARG A 232 17.45 -21.68 17.09
CA ARG A 232 18.86 -22.07 16.86
C ARG A 232 19.23 -22.08 15.39
N ARG A 233 18.34 -22.64 14.55
CA ARG A 233 18.59 -22.71 13.10
C ARG A 233 18.60 -21.32 12.46
N ARG A 234 17.73 -20.41 12.91
CA ARG A 234 17.50 -19.11 12.30
C ARG A 234 18.49 -18.04 12.81
N PHE A 235 18.80 -18.03 14.12
CA PHE A 235 19.57 -16.98 14.76
C PHE A 235 20.87 -17.49 15.42
N GLY A 236 21.19 -18.74 15.26
CA GLY A 236 22.37 -19.35 15.92
C GLY A 236 22.19 -19.62 17.42
N SER A 237 21.12 -19.16 18.04
CA SER A 237 20.83 -19.29 19.47
C SER A 237 19.35 -19.57 19.74
N SER A 238 19.05 -20.37 20.75
CA SER A 238 17.69 -20.50 21.31
C SER A 238 17.50 -19.70 22.60
N ASP A 239 18.54 -19.04 23.07
CA ASP A 239 18.49 -18.17 24.24
C ASP A 239 17.92 -16.80 23.85
N LEU A 240 16.66 -16.58 24.20
CA LEU A 240 15.98 -15.31 23.94
C LEU A 240 16.61 -14.12 24.66
N GLY A 241 17.40 -14.35 25.71
CA GLY A 241 18.15 -13.31 26.43
C GLY A 241 19.22 -12.66 25.56
N LYS A 242 19.78 -13.44 24.61
CA LYS A 242 20.81 -13.00 23.66
C LYS A 242 20.24 -12.37 22.39
N LEU A 243 18.96 -12.57 22.08
CA LEU A 243 18.31 -12.05 20.90
C LEU A 243 17.71 -10.68 21.20
N ARG A 244 18.14 -9.67 20.47
CA ARG A 244 17.68 -8.28 20.57
C ARG A 244 17.22 -7.80 19.20
N LEU A 245 16.39 -6.77 19.18
CA LEU A 245 16.03 -6.06 17.95
C LEU A 245 17.31 -5.67 17.21
N ALA A 246 17.41 -6.04 15.95
CA ALA A 246 18.57 -5.72 15.14
C ALA A 246 18.79 -4.21 15.06
N THR A 247 20.03 -3.81 15.04
CA THR A 247 20.42 -2.44 14.72
C THR A 247 20.13 -2.22 13.25
N THR A 248 19.52 -1.10 12.92
CA THR A 248 19.21 -0.82 11.52
C THR A 248 20.44 -0.37 10.74
N GLY A 249 21.55 -0.09 11.42
CA GLY A 249 22.78 0.40 10.79
C GLY A 249 22.49 1.54 9.81
N ASP A 250 23.32 1.71 8.81
CA ASP A 250 23.08 2.67 7.71
C ASP A 250 21.93 2.25 6.77
N ALA A 251 21.33 1.10 6.97
CA ALA A 251 20.21 0.59 6.17
C ALA A 251 18.96 1.47 6.28
N VAL A 252 18.73 2.10 7.42
CA VAL A 252 17.67 3.10 7.60
C VAL A 252 17.94 4.38 6.83
N VAL A 253 19.15 4.56 6.35
CA VAL A 253 19.54 5.69 5.51
C VAL A 253 18.64 5.82 4.29
N TRP A 254 18.19 4.71 3.71
CA TRP A 254 17.25 4.74 2.59
C TRP A 254 15.88 5.30 2.96
N ALA A 255 15.33 4.83 4.05
CA ALA A 255 14.00 5.26 4.52
C ALA A 255 14.03 6.63 5.21
N CYS A 256 15.17 6.99 5.77
CA CYS A 256 15.37 8.21 6.55
C CYS A 256 16.53 9.05 6.01
N GLY A 257 16.62 9.21 4.69
CA GLY A 257 17.69 9.94 4.01
C GLY A 257 17.95 11.34 4.57
N GLN A 258 16.91 11.99 5.09
CA GLN A 258 17.04 13.26 5.81
C GLN A 258 17.85 13.15 7.09
N LYS A 259 17.60 12.13 7.91
CA LYS A 259 18.35 11.89 9.16
C LYS A 259 19.80 11.53 8.89
N ALA A 260 20.03 10.74 7.87
CA ALA A 260 21.37 10.32 7.50
C ALA A 260 22.18 11.46 6.91
N TYR A 261 21.62 12.29 6.05
CA TYR A 261 22.29 13.47 5.53
C TYR A 261 22.62 14.47 6.64
N ALA A 262 21.68 14.73 7.53
CA ALA A 262 21.92 15.64 8.66
C ALA A 262 23.02 15.10 9.59
N ARG A 263 23.06 13.80 9.88
CA ARG A 263 24.13 13.16 10.65
C ARG A 263 25.47 13.24 9.92
N TRP A 264 25.47 12.86 8.65
CA TRP A 264 26.69 12.91 7.83
C TRP A 264 27.25 14.32 7.74
N LEU A 265 26.42 15.33 7.43
CA LEU A 265 26.87 16.71 7.34
C LEU A 265 27.43 17.21 8.68
N ARG A 266 26.78 16.86 9.79
CA ARG A 266 27.27 17.19 11.11
C ARG A 266 28.63 16.54 11.42
N GLU A 267 28.86 15.31 10.95
CA GLU A 267 30.09 14.55 11.18
C GLU A 267 31.23 15.01 10.24
N THR A 268 30.91 15.38 8.99
CA THR A 268 31.90 15.72 7.96
C THR A 268 32.17 17.21 7.86
N ASP A 269 31.15 18.05 8.09
CA ASP A 269 31.27 19.50 8.07
C ASP A 269 30.31 20.13 9.12
N PRO A 270 30.73 20.18 10.40
CA PRO A 270 29.92 20.74 11.48
C PRO A 270 29.59 22.22 11.32
N ASP A 271 30.44 22.97 10.58
CA ASP A 271 30.23 24.40 10.38
C ASP A 271 29.16 24.63 9.30
N GLU A 272 29.21 23.92 8.18
CA GLU A 272 28.12 23.93 7.19
C GLU A 272 26.82 23.44 7.81
N PHE A 273 26.86 22.38 8.64
CA PHE A 273 25.70 21.90 9.35
C PHE A 273 25.04 22.99 10.22
N ARG A 274 25.85 23.70 11.04
CA ARG A 274 25.36 24.82 11.87
C ARG A 274 24.82 25.98 11.04
N GLN A 275 25.53 26.33 9.99
CA GLN A 275 25.10 27.38 9.07
C GLN A 275 23.76 27.05 8.43
N LYS A 276 23.59 25.80 8.00
CA LYS A 276 22.39 25.35 7.30
C LYS A 276 21.17 25.16 8.20
N PHE A 277 21.38 24.67 9.40
CA PHE A 277 20.30 24.25 10.30
C PHE A 277 20.14 25.13 11.56
N GLY A 278 21.06 25.99 11.83
CA GLY A 278 21.05 26.87 13.01
C GLY A 278 21.13 26.12 14.36
N THR A 279 21.65 24.89 14.35
CA THR A 279 21.72 24.03 15.53
C THR A 279 22.82 22.99 15.38
N ASP A 280 23.33 22.48 16.51
CA ASP A 280 24.24 21.33 16.57
C ASP A 280 23.51 19.99 16.78
N ASP A 281 22.21 20.04 17.04
CA ASP A 281 21.37 18.85 17.26
C ASP A 281 20.77 18.36 15.95
N VAL A 282 21.13 17.13 15.55
CA VAL A 282 20.62 16.48 14.33
C VAL A 282 19.09 16.35 14.35
N ASN A 283 18.48 16.04 15.49
CA ASN A 283 17.02 15.91 15.54
C ASN A 283 16.34 17.28 15.38
N ARG A 284 16.92 18.32 15.96
CA ARG A 284 16.49 19.71 15.75
C ARG A 284 16.63 20.16 14.30
N ALA A 285 17.75 19.82 13.66
CA ALA A 285 17.99 20.12 12.25
C ALA A 285 16.95 19.48 11.34
N ILE A 286 16.63 18.21 11.58
CA ILE A 286 15.61 17.47 10.80
C ILE A 286 14.22 18.09 10.99
N MET A 287 13.91 18.60 12.19
CA MET A 287 12.62 19.20 12.53
C MET A 287 12.52 20.70 12.19
N SER A 288 13.62 21.33 11.80
CA SER A 288 13.62 22.74 11.38
C SER A 288 12.98 22.95 10.00
N GLU A 289 12.56 24.18 9.70
CA GLU A 289 12.06 24.53 8.34
C GLU A 289 13.13 24.28 7.26
N ALA A 290 14.41 24.48 7.59
CA ALA A 290 15.52 24.13 6.71
C ALA A 290 15.63 22.63 6.45
N GLY A 291 15.33 21.80 7.45
CA GLY A 291 15.21 20.35 7.31
C GLY A 291 14.01 19.93 6.43
N ASN A 292 12.94 20.69 6.44
CA ASN A 292 11.78 20.46 5.58
C ASN A 292 12.05 20.69 4.08
N GLY A 293 13.10 21.43 3.74
CA GLY A 293 13.58 21.61 2.37
C GLY A 293 14.32 20.39 1.80
N PHE A 294 14.52 19.34 2.57
CA PHE A 294 15.02 18.06 2.10
C PHE A 294 13.93 17.30 1.36
N HIS A 295 13.73 17.65 0.10
CA HIS A 295 13.03 16.78 -0.81
C HIS A 295 13.77 15.44 -0.91
N TRP A 296 13.05 14.36 -1.07
CA TRP A 296 13.56 13.02 -1.32
C TRP A 296 14.68 12.99 -2.38
N GLY A 297 14.63 13.88 -3.39
CA GLY A 297 15.67 14.04 -4.39
C GLY A 297 17.06 14.42 -3.84
N ARG A 298 17.13 15.26 -2.80
CA ARG A 298 18.43 15.63 -2.20
C ARG A 298 19.00 14.53 -1.31
N ALA A 299 18.15 13.77 -0.63
CA ALA A 299 18.59 12.58 0.08
C ALA A 299 19.19 11.55 -0.88
N GLN A 300 18.66 11.47 -2.10
CA GLN A 300 19.19 10.63 -3.16
C GLN A 300 20.53 11.14 -3.68
N GLU A 301 20.68 12.44 -3.94
CA GLU A 301 21.95 13.05 -4.34
C GLU A 301 23.05 12.77 -3.31
N PHE A 302 22.73 12.92 -2.04
CA PHE A 302 23.64 12.57 -0.96
C PHE A 302 24.03 11.09 -0.98
N TRP A 303 23.08 10.19 -1.15
CA TRP A 303 23.29 8.75 -1.21
C TRP A 303 24.19 8.38 -2.38
N VAL A 304 23.86 8.86 -3.57
CA VAL A 304 24.69 8.65 -4.76
C VAL A 304 26.12 9.18 -4.55
N LYS A 305 26.24 10.37 -3.94
CA LYS A 305 27.54 10.95 -3.61
C LYS A 305 28.32 10.06 -2.63
N THR A 306 27.69 9.64 -1.53
CA THR A 306 28.33 8.79 -0.51
C THR A 306 28.76 7.44 -1.07
N ILE A 307 27.93 6.81 -1.93
CA ILE A 307 28.31 5.56 -2.58
C ILE A 307 29.48 5.78 -3.53
N ARG A 308 29.48 6.86 -4.33
CA ARG A 308 30.57 7.18 -5.26
C ARG A 308 31.89 7.47 -4.55
N GLU A 309 31.84 8.00 -3.35
CA GLU A 309 33.04 8.28 -2.56
C GLU A 309 33.62 7.02 -1.87
N LYS A 310 32.77 6.03 -1.57
CA LYS A 310 33.18 4.83 -0.84
C LYS A 310 33.47 3.60 -1.72
N HIS A 311 33.02 3.60 -2.97
CA HIS A 311 33.09 2.42 -3.85
C HIS A 311 33.64 2.75 -5.24
N PRO A 312 34.27 1.81 -5.95
CA PRO A 312 34.70 1.99 -7.34
C PRO A 312 33.46 2.12 -8.27
N PRO A 313 33.64 2.79 -9.44
CA PRO A 313 32.52 3.14 -10.34
C PRO A 313 31.61 1.96 -10.73
N GLU A 314 32.15 0.81 -11.01
CA GLU A 314 31.45 -0.43 -11.37
C GLU A 314 30.59 -0.97 -10.22
N GLU A 315 31.07 -0.85 -8.98
CA GLU A 315 30.34 -1.24 -7.79
C GLU A 315 29.25 -0.20 -7.46
N VAL A 316 29.53 1.09 -7.67
CA VAL A 316 28.53 2.17 -7.57
C VAL A 316 27.36 1.89 -8.50
N GLU A 317 27.63 1.58 -9.78
CA GLU A 317 26.61 1.23 -10.75
C GLU A 317 25.81 -0.01 -10.33
N ARG A 318 26.50 -1.01 -9.77
CA ARG A 318 25.86 -2.21 -9.24
C ARG A 318 24.97 -1.86 -8.03
N ILE A 319 25.47 -1.14 -7.05
CA ILE A 319 24.75 -0.74 -5.83
C ILE A 319 23.53 0.13 -6.18
N LEU A 320 23.68 1.08 -7.10
CA LEU A 320 22.58 1.94 -7.56
C LEU A 320 21.52 1.17 -8.32
N ARG A 321 21.91 0.16 -9.11
CA ARG A 321 20.97 -0.75 -9.79
C ARG A 321 20.33 -1.74 -8.83
N GLU A 322 21.11 -2.27 -7.91
CA GLU A 322 20.75 -3.46 -7.15
C GLU A 322 20.22 -3.17 -5.75
N GLY A 323 20.53 -2.01 -5.18
CA GLY A 323 20.08 -1.63 -3.82
C GLY A 323 20.48 -2.65 -2.75
N ASP A 324 21.65 -3.26 -2.88
CA ASP A 324 22.10 -4.43 -2.13
C ASP A 324 22.25 -4.17 -0.62
N LEU A 325 21.68 -5.03 0.20
CA LEU A 325 21.86 -5.05 1.65
C LEU A 325 23.25 -5.45 2.09
N SER A 326 24.06 -6.12 1.24
CA SER A 326 25.44 -6.50 1.59
C SER A 326 26.32 -5.27 1.88
N SER A 327 26.01 -4.14 1.25
CA SER A 327 26.62 -2.85 1.56
C SER A 327 26.27 -2.30 2.95
N ARG A 328 25.35 -2.95 3.68
CA ARG A 328 24.80 -2.52 4.95
C ARG A 328 25.40 -3.25 6.17
N GLY A 329 26.44 -4.04 5.95
CA GLY A 329 27.17 -4.75 7.00
C GLY A 329 26.48 -6.01 7.54
N ILE A 330 25.41 -6.48 6.89
CA ILE A 330 24.78 -7.78 7.18
C ILE A 330 25.59 -8.85 6.48
N THR A 331 26.42 -9.55 7.24
CA THR A 331 27.42 -10.48 6.68
C THR A 331 27.06 -11.95 6.86
N SER A 332 26.16 -12.28 7.79
CA SER A 332 25.76 -13.66 8.08
C SER A 332 24.26 -13.90 7.84
N PRO A 333 23.88 -15.15 7.54
CA PRO A 333 22.46 -15.54 7.46
C PRO A 333 21.70 -15.28 8.77
N GLU A 334 22.34 -15.44 9.90
CA GLU A 334 21.76 -15.23 11.22
C GLU A 334 21.44 -13.75 11.47
N GLU A 335 22.36 -12.84 11.13
CA GLU A 335 22.14 -11.39 11.18
C GLU A 335 21.04 -10.95 10.24
N ARG A 336 21.02 -11.48 9.01
CA ARG A 336 19.97 -11.24 8.03
C ARG A 336 18.60 -11.67 8.56
N CYS A 337 18.52 -12.83 9.17
CA CYS A 337 17.29 -13.31 9.79
C CYS A 337 16.84 -12.43 10.95
N LEU A 338 17.75 -12.00 11.79
CA LEU A 338 17.43 -11.12 12.92
C LEU A 338 16.94 -9.75 12.43
N TRP A 339 17.56 -9.21 11.41
CA TRP A 339 17.10 -8.02 10.69
C TRP A 339 15.69 -8.19 10.14
N ALA A 340 15.43 -9.26 9.41
CA ALA A 340 14.13 -9.56 8.84
C ALA A 340 13.04 -9.70 9.92
N ASP A 341 13.36 -10.43 11.01
CA ASP A 341 12.39 -10.63 12.09
C ASP A 341 12.18 -9.39 12.96
N THR A 342 13.12 -8.47 12.98
CA THR A 342 12.92 -7.15 13.60
C THR A 342 11.81 -6.38 12.84
N GLN A 343 11.85 -6.37 11.52
CA GLN A 343 10.84 -5.70 10.69
C GLN A 343 9.49 -6.42 10.75
N ARG A 344 9.49 -7.75 10.70
CA ARG A 344 8.28 -8.57 10.88
C ARG A 344 7.64 -8.35 12.24
N PHE A 345 8.45 -8.24 13.30
CA PHE A 345 7.97 -7.92 14.63
C PHE A 345 7.29 -6.55 14.69
N TRP A 346 7.84 -5.54 14.04
CA TRP A 346 7.19 -4.23 13.99
C TRP A 346 5.83 -4.29 13.29
N ALA A 347 5.76 -4.99 12.16
CA ALA A 347 4.49 -5.21 11.46
C ALA A 347 3.49 -6.03 12.29
N TRP A 348 3.95 -7.10 12.93
CA TRP A 348 3.15 -7.90 13.86
C TRP A 348 2.63 -7.04 15.03
N THR A 349 3.46 -6.18 15.58
CA THR A 349 3.06 -5.25 16.66
C THR A 349 1.92 -4.33 16.21
N VAL A 350 2.02 -3.73 15.02
CA VAL A 350 0.92 -2.91 14.47
C VAL A 350 -0.38 -3.71 14.41
N GLY A 351 -0.32 -4.91 13.87
CA GLY A 351 -1.48 -5.81 13.77
C GLY A 351 -2.10 -6.11 15.12
N GLN A 352 -1.28 -6.52 16.09
CA GLN A 352 -1.74 -6.84 17.45
C GLN A 352 -2.40 -5.63 18.13
N ARG A 353 -1.75 -4.47 18.06
CA ARG A 353 -2.27 -3.26 18.72
C ARG A 353 -3.55 -2.77 18.08
N ASN A 354 -3.67 -2.80 16.75
CA ASN A 354 -4.91 -2.46 16.07
C ASN A 354 -6.05 -3.44 16.42
N ALA A 355 -5.77 -4.74 16.51
CA ALA A 355 -6.76 -5.73 16.97
C ALA A 355 -7.24 -5.45 18.41
N GLU A 356 -6.31 -5.13 19.34
CA GLU A 356 -6.68 -4.77 20.71
C GLU A 356 -7.50 -3.47 20.81
N LEU A 357 -7.25 -2.49 19.92
CA LEU A 357 -8.08 -1.28 19.81
C LEU A 357 -9.50 -1.64 19.38
N ARG A 358 -9.63 -2.48 18.34
CA ARG A 358 -10.94 -2.97 17.88
C ARG A 358 -11.66 -3.71 18.99
N ASP A 359 -11.04 -4.67 19.65
CA ASP A 359 -11.63 -5.46 20.71
C ASP A 359 -12.08 -4.60 21.89
N ALA A 360 -11.36 -3.50 22.16
CA ALA A 360 -11.77 -2.55 23.20
C ALA A 360 -13.00 -1.73 22.81
N ALA A 361 -13.14 -1.36 21.54
CA ALA A 361 -14.27 -0.60 21.02
C ALA A 361 -15.50 -1.48 20.75
N GLU A 362 -15.31 -2.72 20.28
CA GLU A 362 -16.40 -3.69 20.03
C GLU A 362 -17.23 -4.03 21.27
N LYS A 363 -16.64 -3.95 22.47
CA LYS A 363 -17.36 -4.09 23.75
C LYS A 363 -18.40 -2.99 23.97
N VAL A 364 -18.26 -1.86 23.28
CA VAL A 364 -19.18 -0.72 23.34
C VAL A 364 -20.09 -0.70 22.12
N ARG A 365 -19.53 -0.95 20.93
CA ARG A 365 -20.24 -0.94 19.66
C ARG A 365 -19.83 -2.17 18.82
N PRO A 366 -20.68 -3.22 18.79
CA PRO A 366 -20.43 -4.42 17.99
C PRO A 366 -20.26 -4.07 16.50
N GLY A 367 -19.29 -4.73 15.84
CA GLY A 367 -18.97 -4.48 14.45
C GLY A 367 -18.08 -3.26 14.21
N PHE A 368 -17.42 -2.74 15.23
CA PHE A 368 -16.47 -1.63 15.11
C PHE A 368 -15.28 -2.00 14.23
N ILE A 369 -14.99 -1.17 13.24
CA ILE A 369 -13.91 -1.41 12.28
C ILE A 369 -12.68 -0.54 12.53
N ILE A 370 -11.51 -1.08 12.16
CA ILE A 370 -10.25 -0.32 12.11
C ILE A 370 -9.83 -0.20 10.64
N VAL A 371 -9.57 1.02 10.20
CA VAL A 371 -9.08 1.34 8.85
C VAL A 371 -7.68 1.91 8.96
N PRO A 372 -6.63 1.08 8.93
CA PRO A 372 -5.26 1.57 9.06
C PRO A 372 -4.72 2.10 7.75
N ASN A 373 -3.99 3.20 7.82
CA ASN A 373 -3.22 3.74 6.70
C ASN A 373 -1.92 2.96 6.51
N TRP A 374 -1.76 2.42 5.30
CA TRP A 374 -0.54 1.72 4.91
C TRP A 374 0.48 2.67 4.24
N GLY A 375 0.03 3.65 3.49
CA GLY A 375 0.81 4.50 2.60
C GLY A 375 0.58 4.09 1.14
N ASP A 376 1.59 4.13 0.32
CA ASP A 376 1.52 3.94 -1.14
C ASP A 376 2.37 2.75 -1.63
N MET A 377 1.97 2.16 -2.75
CA MET A 377 2.71 1.11 -3.45
C MET A 377 3.25 1.55 -4.82
N SER A 378 2.85 2.70 -5.32
CA SER A 378 3.23 3.17 -6.66
C SER A 378 4.73 3.38 -6.81
N GLY A 379 5.39 3.82 -5.75
CA GLY A 379 6.82 4.10 -5.71
C GLY A 379 7.67 2.92 -5.22
N PHE A 380 8.68 2.55 -5.99
CA PHE A 380 9.67 1.55 -5.58
C PHE A 380 10.34 1.89 -4.23
N ARG A 381 10.74 3.14 -4.05
CA ARG A 381 11.37 3.62 -2.81
C ARG A 381 10.40 3.65 -1.66
N HIS A 382 9.16 4.05 -1.91
CA HIS A 382 8.11 4.09 -0.91
C HIS A 382 7.81 2.70 -0.39
N THR A 383 7.65 1.71 -1.25
CA THR A 383 7.42 0.31 -0.84
C THR A 383 8.56 -0.24 0.02
N ILE A 384 9.83 0.06 -0.33
CA ILE A 384 10.97 -0.31 0.51
C ILE A 384 10.91 0.38 1.87
N SER A 385 10.65 1.69 1.89
CA SER A 385 10.50 2.45 3.14
C SER A 385 9.41 1.86 4.03
N ARG A 386 8.24 1.54 3.45
CA ARG A 386 7.12 0.93 4.18
C ARG A 386 7.49 -0.42 4.80
N SER A 387 8.26 -1.23 4.11
CA SER A 387 8.72 -2.51 4.67
C SER A 387 9.57 -2.33 5.93
N LEU A 388 10.35 -1.25 6.01
CA LEU A 388 11.21 -0.91 7.13
C LEU A 388 10.48 -0.26 8.31
N GLU A 389 9.25 0.21 8.09
CA GLU A 389 8.41 0.90 9.07
C GLU A 389 7.39 -0.01 9.78
N GLY A 390 7.46 -1.32 9.53
CA GLY A 390 6.49 -2.26 10.08
C GLY A 390 5.18 -2.33 9.28
N LYS A 391 5.21 -1.99 8.00
CA LYS A 391 4.04 -1.96 7.13
C LYS A 391 3.93 -3.20 6.24
N ASN A 392 3.76 -4.36 6.82
CA ASN A 392 3.39 -5.58 6.11
C ASN A 392 1.92 -5.93 6.42
N VAL A 393 1.02 -5.70 5.46
CA VAL A 393 -0.42 -5.91 5.61
C VAL A 393 -0.76 -7.31 6.09
N ARG A 394 -0.04 -8.32 5.63
CA ARG A 394 -0.30 -9.70 6.04
C ARG A 394 -0.02 -9.96 7.52
N LEU A 395 0.99 -9.28 8.07
CA LEU A 395 1.36 -9.37 9.49
C LEU A 395 0.49 -8.45 10.36
N TRP A 396 -0.20 -7.50 9.77
CA TRP A 396 -1.22 -6.72 10.47
C TRP A 396 -2.44 -7.56 10.86
N GLY A 397 -2.60 -8.71 10.21
CA GLY A 397 -3.31 -9.85 10.73
C GLY A 397 -4.80 -9.93 10.51
N PRO A 398 -5.40 -10.98 11.08
CA PRO A 398 -6.83 -11.20 11.02
C PRO A 398 -7.56 -10.12 11.83
N GLY A 399 -8.50 -9.45 11.21
CA GLY A 399 -9.35 -8.47 11.86
C GLY A 399 -9.28 -7.08 11.27
N LEU A 400 -8.54 -6.92 10.18
CA LEU A 400 -8.68 -5.78 9.30
C LEU A 400 -9.70 -6.12 8.22
N ASP A 401 -10.72 -5.29 8.07
CA ASP A 401 -11.70 -5.45 6.98
C ASP A 401 -11.33 -4.60 5.77
N ILE A 402 -10.71 -3.45 6.01
CA ILE A 402 -10.38 -2.44 5.02
C ILE A 402 -8.94 -1.99 5.26
N ILE A 403 -8.15 -1.87 4.19
CA ILE A 403 -6.83 -1.24 4.17
C ILE A 403 -6.89 0.06 3.38
N PHE A 404 -6.16 1.06 3.84
CA PHE A 404 -6.13 2.36 3.20
C PHE A 404 -4.74 2.65 2.62
N PHE A 405 -4.72 3.16 1.39
CA PHE A 405 -3.52 3.58 0.68
C PHE A 405 -3.59 5.08 0.36
N GLU A 406 -2.45 5.73 0.32
CA GLU A 406 -2.31 7.14 -0.08
C GLU A 406 -1.38 7.22 -1.28
N GLU A 407 -1.89 7.74 -2.41
CA GLU A 407 -1.14 7.89 -3.65
C GLU A 407 -1.01 9.36 -4.06
N GLU A 408 0.10 9.72 -4.68
CA GLU A 408 0.33 11.12 -5.06
C GLU A 408 -0.56 11.59 -6.21
N TYR A 409 -0.85 10.72 -7.19
CA TYR A 409 -1.55 11.08 -8.41
C TYR A 409 -2.82 10.28 -8.64
N PHE A 410 -3.83 10.95 -9.18
CA PHE A 410 -4.96 10.28 -9.82
C PHE A 410 -4.49 9.46 -11.03
N PRO A 411 -5.19 8.35 -11.36
CA PRO A 411 -4.83 7.55 -12.51
C PRO A 411 -5.00 8.33 -13.82
N GLY A 412 -4.18 8.00 -14.80
CA GLY A 412 -4.23 8.63 -16.12
C GLY A 412 -2.93 8.48 -16.89
N THR A 413 -2.97 8.63 -18.19
CA THR A 413 -1.79 8.53 -19.04
C THR A 413 -0.95 9.80 -18.98
N VAL A 414 0.33 9.69 -18.73
CA VAL A 414 1.27 10.81 -18.74
C VAL A 414 1.78 11.03 -20.16
N VAL A 415 2.35 10.00 -20.77
CA VAL A 415 2.74 9.94 -22.18
C VAL A 415 2.50 8.51 -22.68
N PRO A 416 2.46 8.24 -23.99
CA PRO A 416 2.33 6.87 -24.50
C PRO A 416 3.32 5.92 -23.84
N GLY A 417 2.82 4.85 -23.20
CA GLY A 417 3.60 3.89 -22.41
C GLY A 417 3.85 4.28 -20.95
N TYR A 418 3.32 5.42 -20.48
CA TYR A 418 3.40 5.86 -19.10
C TYR A 418 2.01 6.16 -18.54
N THR A 419 1.55 5.34 -17.65
CA THR A 419 0.24 5.48 -17.00
C THR A 419 0.42 5.45 -15.49
N PHE A 420 -0.02 6.50 -14.79
CA PHE A 420 -0.25 6.38 -13.35
C PHE A 420 -1.45 5.47 -13.15
N ASP A 421 -1.34 4.53 -12.25
CA ASP A 421 -2.39 3.59 -11.90
C ASP A 421 -2.36 3.26 -10.40
N LEU A 422 -3.54 2.94 -9.86
CA LEU A 422 -3.76 2.52 -8.48
C LEU A 422 -3.92 0.98 -8.40
N MET A 423 -3.66 0.29 -9.50
CA MET A 423 -3.90 -1.14 -9.66
C MET A 423 -3.12 -1.99 -8.65
N LEU A 424 -1.87 -1.61 -8.35
CA LEU A 424 -1.01 -2.37 -7.45
C LEU A 424 -1.60 -2.43 -6.03
N ASP A 425 -2.14 -1.31 -5.54
CA ASP A 425 -2.77 -1.20 -4.22
C ASP A 425 -3.99 -2.13 -4.11
N TYR A 426 -4.90 -2.04 -5.08
CA TYR A 426 -6.10 -2.88 -5.14
C TYR A 426 -5.75 -4.37 -5.22
N LYS A 427 -4.83 -4.74 -6.10
CA LYS A 427 -4.43 -6.15 -6.27
C LYS A 427 -3.70 -6.70 -5.05
N TYR A 428 -2.86 -5.90 -4.40
CA TYR A 428 -2.17 -6.31 -3.19
C TYR A 428 -3.15 -6.51 -2.01
N ALA A 429 -4.08 -5.57 -1.83
CA ALA A 429 -5.13 -5.72 -0.81
C ALA A 429 -5.99 -6.97 -1.07
N ALA A 430 -6.44 -7.17 -2.30
CA ALA A 430 -7.22 -8.36 -2.68
C ALA A 430 -6.44 -9.67 -2.45
N ALA A 431 -5.14 -9.70 -2.75
CA ALA A 431 -4.27 -10.84 -2.43
C ALA A 431 -4.16 -11.08 -0.92
N CYS A 432 -4.22 -10.04 -0.11
CA CYS A 432 -4.28 -10.14 1.34
C CYS A 432 -5.68 -10.51 1.89
N GLY A 433 -6.70 -10.60 1.03
CA GLY A 433 -8.08 -10.91 1.41
C GLY A 433 -8.83 -9.73 2.03
N LEU A 434 -8.45 -8.50 1.68
CA LEU A 434 -8.97 -7.26 2.24
C LEU A 434 -9.66 -6.40 1.18
N ARG A 435 -10.67 -5.65 1.61
CA ARG A 435 -11.16 -4.49 0.86
C ARG A 435 -10.16 -3.34 0.99
N SER A 436 -10.11 -2.49 -0.01
CA SER A 436 -9.17 -1.37 -0.05
C SER A 436 -9.86 -0.04 -0.33
N CYS A 437 -9.31 1.00 0.28
CA CYS A 437 -9.59 2.38 -0.08
C CYS A 437 -8.29 3.02 -0.56
N VAL A 438 -8.30 3.68 -1.69
CA VAL A 438 -7.12 4.37 -2.22
C VAL A 438 -7.41 5.85 -2.38
N LEU A 439 -6.60 6.68 -1.76
CA LEU A 439 -6.66 8.14 -1.82
C LEU A 439 -5.57 8.68 -2.75
N PRO A 440 -5.90 9.05 -3.97
CA PRO A 440 -5.00 9.88 -4.78
C PRO A 440 -5.20 11.36 -4.45
N TYR A 441 -4.11 12.14 -4.46
CA TYR A 441 -4.16 13.56 -4.08
C TYR A 441 -4.30 14.49 -5.28
N ARG A 442 -3.44 14.36 -6.27
CA ARG A 442 -3.33 15.32 -7.38
C ARG A 442 -4.20 14.90 -8.54
N GLY A 443 -5.05 15.82 -8.99
CA GLY A 443 -6.07 15.58 -10.02
C GLY A 443 -7.50 15.46 -9.46
N SER A 444 -7.69 15.63 -8.14
CA SER A 444 -9.00 15.55 -7.48
C SER A 444 -10.00 16.63 -7.96
N ASP A 445 -9.54 17.68 -8.61
CA ASP A 445 -10.31 18.75 -9.21
C ASP A 445 -10.73 18.47 -10.67
N ARG A 446 -10.45 17.27 -11.19
CA ARG A 446 -10.82 16.82 -12.53
C ARG A 446 -11.85 15.70 -12.46
N ARG A 447 -13.04 15.98 -13.01
CA ARG A 447 -14.17 15.03 -13.01
C ARG A 447 -13.81 13.67 -13.63
N THR A 448 -13.18 13.68 -14.80
CA THR A 448 -12.82 12.47 -15.55
C THR A 448 -11.75 11.63 -14.86
N LEU A 449 -10.79 12.24 -14.17
CA LEU A 449 -9.79 11.51 -13.38
C LEU A 449 -10.44 10.90 -12.13
N CYS A 450 -11.38 11.57 -11.50
CA CYS A 450 -12.18 10.99 -10.41
C CYS A 450 -13.02 9.81 -10.89
N GLU A 451 -13.58 9.90 -12.10
CA GLU A 451 -14.31 8.80 -12.72
C GLU A 451 -13.39 7.60 -13.03
N LEU A 452 -12.22 7.85 -13.59
CA LEU A 452 -11.23 6.80 -13.85
C LEU A 452 -10.79 6.11 -12.56
N ALA A 453 -10.59 6.84 -11.46
CA ALA A 453 -10.28 6.25 -10.16
C ALA A 453 -11.41 5.35 -9.63
N MET A 454 -12.68 5.73 -9.84
CA MET A 454 -13.84 4.87 -9.53
C MET A 454 -13.85 3.60 -10.39
N ALA A 455 -13.58 3.73 -11.68
CA ALA A 455 -13.48 2.62 -12.62
C ALA A 455 -12.39 1.62 -12.23
N GLU A 456 -11.21 2.13 -11.85
CA GLU A 456 -10.11 1.31 -11.35
C GLU A 456 -10.46 0.54 -10.08
N ALA A 457 -11.05 1.24 -9.10
CA ALA A 457 -11.47 0.62 -7.85
C ALA A 457 -12.42 -0.56 -8.12
N ALA A 458 -13.40 -0.36 -9.01
CA ALA A 458 -14.33 -1.41 -9.42
C ALA A 458 -13.63 -2.58 -10.12
N ALA A 459 -12.76 -2.31 -11.07
CA ALA A 459 -12.14 -3.32 -11.91
C ALA A 459 -11.12 -4.18 -11.14
N TRP A 460 -10.23 -3.56 -10.37
CA TRP A 460 -9.08 -4.28 -9.81
C TRP A 460 -9.35 -4.93 -8.46
N SER A 461 -10.27 -4.42 -7.66
CA SER A 461 -10.68 -5.03 -6.39
C SER A 461 -12.04 -5.72 -6.44
N GLY A 462 -12.85 -5.42 -7.47
CA GLY A 462 -14.22 -5.89 -7.59
C GLY A 462 -15.23 -5.13 -6.72
N ASP A 463 -14.82 -4.63 -5.56
CA ASP A 463 -15.65 -3.81 -4.67
C ASP A 463 -14.82 -2.89 -3.73
N GLY A 464 -13.63 -2.50 -4.18
CA GLY A 464 -12.80 -1.51 -3.51
C GLY A 464 -13.34 -0.09 -3.64
N ALA A 465 -12.73 0.84 -2.93
CA ALA A 465 -13.17 2.22 -2.91
C ALA A 465 -12.10 3.17 -3.44
N PHE A 466 -12.56 4.08 -4.26
CA PHE A 466 -11.89 5.35 -4.52
C PHE A 466 -12.17 6.31 -3.36
N VAL A 467 -11.16 7.01 -2.92
CA VAL A 467 -11.27 8.03 -1.90
C VAL A 467 -11.20 9.41 -2.53
N GLN A 468 -12.21 10.23 -2.27
CA GLN A 468 -12.26 11.60 -2.75
C GLN A 468 -12.06 12.57 -1.59
N PRO A 469 -11.09 13.49 -1.66
CA PRO A 469 -10.97 14.59 -0.71
C PRO A 469 -12.17 15.54 -0.86
N GLY A 470 -12.97 15.68 0.20
CA GLY A 470 -14.14 16.54 0.21
C GLY A 470 -15.32 16.03 -0.61
N TYR A 471 -16.20 16.94 -1.04
CA TYR A 471 -17.49 16.64 -1.68
C TYR A 471 -17.50 16.81 -3.21
N GLY A 472 -16.36 16.97 -3.87
CA GLY A 472 -16.29 17.21 -5.32
C GLY A 472 -16.94 16.08 -6.14
N PHE A 473 -17.53 16.45 -7.25
CA PHE A 473 -18.17 15.57 -8.24
C PHE A 473 -19.17 14.55 -7.65
N PRO A 474 -20.21 14.99 -6.92
CA PRO A 474 -21.23 14.11 -6.36
C PRO A 474 -21.94 13.27 -7.42
N GLU A 475 -22.08 13.80 -8.66
CA GLU A 475 -22.68 13.11 -9.79
C GLU A 475 -21.89 11.85 -10.20
N VAL A 476 -20.56 11.85 -10.10
CA VAL A 476 -19.72 10.67 -10.39
C VAL A 476 -20.02 9.58 -9.37
N ARG A 477 -20.03 9.94 -8.08
CA ARG A 477 -20.36 8.96 -7.02
C ARG A 477 -21.79 8.43 -7.17
N ALA A 478 -22.75 9.31 -7.44
CA ALA A 478 -24.14 8.92 -7.61
C ALA A 478 -24.34 7.97 -8.79
N ALA A 479 -23.70 8.25 -9.93
CA ALA A 479 -23.76 7.39 -11.13
C ALA A 479 -23.19 6.00 -10.84
N TYR A 480 -21.97 5.93 -10.30
CA TYR A 480 -21.34 4.64 -10.00
C TYR A 480 -22.09 3.88 -8.89
N ARG A 481 -22.54 4.56 -7.84
CA ARG A 481 -23.36 3.93 -6.80
C ARG A 481 -24.65 3.33 -7.40
N SER A 482 -25.41 4.10 -8.16
CA SER A 482 -26.64 3.63 -8.81
C SER A 482 -26.38 2.46 -9.75
N PHE A 483 -25.29 2.53 -10.50
CA PHE A 483 -24.86 1.45 -11.39
C PHE A 483 -24.60 0.14 -10.62
N PHE A 484 -23.82 0.19 -9.55
CA PHE A 484 -23.51 -1.01 -8.77
C PHE A 484 -24.70 -1.53 -7.96
N GLU A 485 -25.58 -0.65 -7.49
CA GLU A 485 -26.81 -1.06 -6.81
C GLU A 485 -27.75 -1.78 -7.79
N SER A 486 -27.92 -1.24 -9.00
CA SER A 486 -28.78 -1.86 -10.03
C SER A 486 -28.20 -3.16 -10.59
N HIS A 487 -26.89 -3.35 -10.55
CA HIS A 487 -26.19 -4.54 -11.03
C HIS A 487 -25.53 -5.36 -9.90
N ALA A 488 -26.06 -5.28 -8.68
CA ALA A 488 -25.47 -5.93 -7.51
C ALA A 488 -25.19 -7.43 -7.72
N GLU A 489 -26.04 -8.13 -8.44
CA GLU A 489 -25.86 -9.55 -8.78
C GLU A 489 -24.65 -9.81 -9.69
N TRP A 490 -24.25 -8.80 -10.48
CA TRP A 490 -23.07 -8.93 -11.35
C TRP A 490 -21.77 -8.96 -10.54
N PHE A 491 -21.74 -8.30 -9.39
CA PHE A 491 -20.52 -8.06 -8.62
C PHE A 491 -20.46 -8.86 -7.32
N ALA A 492 -21.57 -9.33 -6.79
CA ALA A 492 -21.62 -10.06 -5.53
C ALA A 492 -21.04 -11.48 -5.62
N GLU A 493 -20.34 -11.90 -4.56
CA GLU A 493 -19.83 -13.26 -4.36
C GLU A 493 -18.93 -13.78 -5.51
N ARG A 494 -18.08 -12.90 -6.04
CA ARG A 494 -17.18 -13.22 -7.13
C ARG A 494 -15.74 -13.36 -6.67
N SER A 495 -15.03 -14.24 -7.33
CA SER A 495 -13.59 -14.41 -7.19
C SER A 495 -12.89 -14.01 -8.49
N SER A 496 -11.65 -13.57 -8.42
CA SER A 496 -10.88 -13.20 -9.61
C SER A 496 -10.75 -14.37 -10.59
N TYR A 497 -10.81 -14.04 -11.88
CA TYR A 497 -10.67 -14.98 -13.00
C TYR A 497 -9.32 -14.84 -13.70
N ALA A 498 -8.26 -14.75 -12.92
CA ALA A 498 -6.91 -14.59 -13.41
C ALA A 498 -6.32 -15.89 -13.97
N SER A 499 -5.56 -15.80 -15.05
CA SER A 499 -4.83 -16.91 -15.69
C SER A 499 -3.37 -16.97 -15.23
N VAL A 500 -2.82 -15.86 -14.75
CA VAL A 500 -1.43 -15.74 -14.27
C VAL A 500 -1.41 -15.41 -12.79
N GLY A 501 -0.66 -16.17 -12.02
CA GLY A 501 -0.34 -15.87 -10.61
C GLY A 501 1.05 -15.23 -10.53
N LEU A 502 1.11 -13.98 -10.11
CA LEU A 502 2.36 -13.24 -9.96
C LEU A 502 2.76 -13.19 -8.50
N VAL A 503 3.89 -13.82 -8.14
CA VAL A 503 4.36 -13.85 -6.76
C VAL A 503 4.80 -12.45 -6.32
N TYR A 504 4.20 -11.96 -5.24
CA TYR A 504 4.54 -10.72 -4.57
C TYR A 504 4.94 -10.99 -3.13
N SER A 505 6.19 -10.72 -2.76
CA SER A 505 6.74 -11.12 -1.47
C SER A 505 7.36 -9.95 -0.70
N PHE A 506 6.69 -9.55 0.38
CA PHE A 506 7.28 -8.65 1.37
C PHE A 506 8.40 -9.31 2.18
N ASP A 507 8.42 -10.64 2.27
CA ASP A 507 9.50 -11.38 2.91
C ASP A 507 10.84 -11.15 2.20
N GLU A 508 10.83 -10.97 0.87
CA GLU A 508 12.02 -10.60 0.11
C GLU A 508 12.58 -9.26 0.58
N LEU A 509 11.72 -8.27 0.78
CA LEU A 509 12.13 -6.95 1.28
C LEU A 509 12.67 -7.02 2.70
N HIS A 510 12.02 -7.78 3.59
CA HIS A 510 12.51 -8.00 4.94
C HIS A 510 13.86 -8.72 4.96
N MET A 511 14.10 -9.62 4.02
CA MET A 511 15.41 -10.29 3.82
C MET A 511 16.40 -9.41 3.03
N GLY A 512 15.96 -8.25 2.54
CA GLY A 512 16.76 -7.24 1.85
C GLY A 512 16.93 -7.41 0.37
N ASN A 513 16.15 -8.25 -0.25
CA ASN A 513 16.13 -8.39 -1.69
C ASN A 513 15.17 -7.36 -2.32
N THR A 514 15.74 -6.27 -2.82
CA THR A 514 14.97 -5.22 -3.52
C THR A 514 14.81 -5.49 -5.02
N HIS A 515 15.56 -6.44 -5.59
CA HIS A 515 15.43 -6.84 -7.00
C HIS A 515 14.05 -7.36 -7.31
N HIS A 516 13.43 -8.06 -6.33
CA HIS A 516 12.07 -8.54 -6.45
C HIS A 516 11.09 -7.43 -6.85
N LEU A 517 11.14 -6.26 -6.20
CA LEU A 517 10.25 -5.13 -6.54
C LEU A 517 10.55 -4.54 -7.92
N ARG A 518 11.81 -4.50 -8.32
CA ARG A 518 12.21 -3.98 -9.64
C ARG A 518 11.65 -4.82 -10.78
N GLU A 519 11.36 -6.08 -10.54
CA GLU A 519 10.74 -6.94 -11.54
C GLU A 519 9.22 -7.02 -11.38
N VAL A 520 8.69 -7.16 -10.14
CA VAL A 520 7.27 -7.44 -9.94
C VAL A 520 6.35 -6.27 -10.30
N HIS A 521 6.73 -5.02 -9.96
CA HIS A 521 5.89 -3.86 -10.28
C HIS A 521 5.80 -3.60 -11.79
N PRO A 522 6.93 -3.47 -12.52
CA PRO A 522 6.87 -3.30 -13.97
C PRO A 522 6.20 -4.48 -14.68
N LEU A 523 6.43 -5.71 -14.19
CA LEU A 523 5.80 -6.89 -14.76
C LEU A 523 4.28 -6.89 -14.57
N ALA A 524 3.79 -6.44 -13.40
CA ALA A 524 2.35 -6.31 -13.17
C ALA A 524 1.70 -5.34 -14.16
N ARG A 525 2.35 -4.19 -14.41
CA ARG A 525 1.90 -3.22 -15.42
C ARG A 525 1.98 -3.79 -16.84
N TYR A 526 3.10 -4.46 -17.16
CA TYR A 526 3.25 -5.15 -18.44
C TYR A 526 2.11 -6.15 -18.72
N LEU A 527 1.76 -6.99 -17.73
CA LEU A 527 0.65 -7.94 -17.86
C LEU A 527 -0.67 -7.22 -18.13
N ALA A 528 -0.94 -6.12 -17.41
CA ALA A 528 -2.16 -5.33 -17.60
C ALA A 528 -2.21 -4.68 -18.99
N ASP A 529 -1.10 -4.10 -19.47
CA ASP A 529 -0.96 -3.43 -20.76
C ASP A 529 -1.08 -4.41 -21.93
N HIS A 530 -0.69 -5.68 -21.71
CA HIS A 530 -0.91 -6.79 -22.67
C HIS A 530 -2.24 -7.53 -22.48
N HIS A 531 -3.14 -6.97 -21.67
CA HIS A 531 -4.49 -7.50 -21.44
C HIS A 531 -4.49 -8.93 -20.87
N ILE A 532 -3.49 -9.26 -20.05
CA ILE A 532 -3.34 -10.55 -19.40
C ILE A 532 -3.95 -10.48 -18.00
N LEU A 533 -4.92 -11.35 -17.73
CA LEU A 533 -5.55 -11.41 -16.41
C LEU A 533 -4.60 -12.07 -15.41
N PHE A 534 -4.26 -11.35 -14.34
CA PHE A 534 -3.35 -11.83 -13.30
C PHE A 534 -3.80 -11.45 -11.90
N ASP A 535 -3.33 -12.20 -10.90
CA ASP A 535 -3.45 -11.88 -9.46
C ASP A 535 -2.09 -11.94 -8.79
N PHE A 536 -1.93 -11.19 -7.72
CA PHE A 536 -0.80 -11.40 -6.83
C PHE A 536 -0.99 -12.66 -5.96
N LEU A 537 0.13 -13.35 -5.73
CA LEU A 537 0.28 -14.45 -4.78
C LEU A 537 1.27 -14.04 -3.69
N CYS A 538 0.77 -13.74 -2.52
CA CYS A 538 1.63 -13.37 -1.38
C CYS A 538 2.24 -14.61 -0.69
N GLU A 539 3.21 -14.40 0.21
CA GLU A 539 4.06 -15.44 0.84
C GLU A 539 3.30 -16.64 1.41
N GLY A 540 2.20 -16.44 2.07
CA GLY A 540 1.44 -17.55 2.69
C GLY A 540 0.59 -18.35 1.70
N GLN A 541 0.43 -17.86 0.48
CA GLN A 541 -0.44 -18.43 -0.55
C GLN A 541 0.28 -19.40 -1.50
N LEU A 542 1.59 -19.54 -1.38
CA LEU A 542 2.34 -20.51 -2.18
C LEU A 542 2.04 -21.95 -1.71
N THR A 543 0.82 -22.39 -1.95
CA THR A 543 0.31 -23.74 -1.68
C THR A 543 -0.13 -24.38 -2.98
N PHE A 544 -0.11 -25.71 -3.06
CA PHE A 544 -0.55 -26.41 -4.27
C PHE A 544 -1.97 -26.01 -4.71
N ARG A 545 -2.88 -25.84 -3.74
CA ARG A 545 -4.25 -25.44 -3.99
C ARG A 545 -4.35 -24.07 -4.69
N GLU A 546 -3.63 -23.08 -4.16
CA GLU A 546 -3.67 -21.73 -4.72
C GLU A 546 -2.94 -21.63 -6.06
N LEU A 547 -1.77 -22.30 -6.17
CA LEU A 547 -1.02 -22.37 -7.44
C LEU A 547 -1.84 -23.01 -8.57
N SER A 548 -2.61 -24.05 -8.26
CA SER A 548 -3.43 -24.78 -9.24
C SER A 548 -4.60 -23.97 -9.82
N ARG A 549 -4.84 -22.76 -9.32
CA ARG A 549 -5.82 -21.82 -9.90
C ARG A 549 -5.32 -21.18 -11.21
N PHE A 550 -4.02 -21.14 -11.42
CA PHE A 550 -3.38 -20.41 -12.49
C PHE A 550 -2.82 -21.36 -13.54
N LEU A 551 -2.79 -20.89 -14.78
CA LEU A 551 -2.11 -21.57 -15.89
C LEU A 551 -0.59 -21.40 -15.78
N VAL A 552 -0.17 -20.20 -15.42
CA VAL A 552 1.22 -19.84 -15.24
C VAL A 552 1.38 -19.18 -13.88
N VAL A 553 2.42 -19.59 -13.15
CA VAL A 553 2.86 -18.88 -11.96
C VAL A 553 4.21 -18.23 -12.27
N VAL A 554 4.31 -16.94 -12.06
CA VAL A 554 5.53 -16.17 -12.26
C VAL A 554 6.19 -15.89 -10.92
N ILE A 555 7.49 -16.18 -10.82
CA ILE A 555 8.30 -16.01 -9.61
C ILE A 555 9.41 -15.00 -9.91
N PRO A 556 9.11 -13.69 -9.81
CA PRO A 556 10.04 -12.64 -10.20
C PRO A 556 11.09 -12.41 -9.10
N HIS A 557 12.31 -12.86 -9.32
CA HIS A 557 13.48 -12.66 -8.45
C HIS A 557 13.23 -12.95 -6.95
N VAL A 558 12.45 -13.99 -6.62
CA VAL A 558 12.15 -14.40 -5.25
C VAL A 558 13.26 -15.30 -4.74
N GLU A 559 14.26 -14.74 -4.11
CA GLU A 559 15.47 -15.47 -3.68
C GLU A 559 15.23 -16.41 -2.49
N PHE A 560 14.43 -15.95 -1.51
CA PHE A 560 14.24 -16.64 -0.22
C PHE A 560 12.95 -17.46 -0.21
N LEU A 561 12.97 -18.64 -0.78
CA LEU A 561 11.79 -19.51 -0.83
C LEU A 561 11.74 -20.49 0.34
N PRO A 562 10.66 -20.43 1.18
CA PRO A 562 10.46 -21.40 2.24
C PRO A 562 10.30 -22.84 1.73
N SER A 563 10.77 -23.80 2.49
CA SER A 563 10.69 -25.23 2.14
C SER A 563 9.27 -25.70 1.79
N ARG A 564 8.24 -25.12 2.45
CA ARG A 564 6.83 -25.42 2.11
C ARG A 564 6.45 -24.94 0.72
N ALA A 565 6.86 -23.70 0.36
CA ALA A 565 6.59 -23.12 -0.96
C ALA A 565 7.27 -23.93 -2.07
N ARG A 566 8.53 -24.33 -1.87
CA ARG A 566 9.27 -25.17 -2.81
C ARG A 566 8.56 -26.49 -3.09
N ARG A 567 8.09 -27.18 -2.02
CA ARG A 567 7.31 -28.42 -2.19
C ARG A 567 6.02 -28.18 -2.96
N ALA A 568 5.35 -27.06 -2.73
CA ALA A 568 4.13 -26.72 -3.45
C ALA A 568 4.40 -26.44 -4.93
N LEU A 569 5.44 -25.68 -5.25
CA LEU A 569 5.88 -25.41 -6.62
C LEU A 569 6.29 -26.69 -7.35
N HIS A 570 7.04 -27.56 -6.69
CA HIS A 570 7.40 -28.87 -7.25
C HIS A 570 6.17 -29.74 -7.55
N ARG A 571 5.22 -29.80 -6.61
CA ARG A 571 3.97 -30.53 -6.80
C ARG A 571 3.14 -29.94 -7.95
N TYR A 572 3.12 -28.62 -8.05
CA TYR A 572 2.42 -27.90 -9.12
C TYR A 572 3.01 -28.21 -10.50
N LEU A 573 4.34 -28.18 -10.64
CA LEU A 573 5.03 -28.60 -11.87
C LEU A 573 4.71 -30.05 -12.24
N ARG A 574 4.80 -30.99 -11.28
CA ARG A 574 4.48 -32.43 -11.52
C ARG A 574 3.03 -32.68 -11.90
N ALA A 575 2.14 -31.78 -11.53
CA ALA A 575 0.73 -31.82 -11.92
C ALA A 575 0.46 -31.17 -13.29
N GLY A 576 1.52 -30.84 -14.06
CA GLY A 576 1.39 -30.22 -15.37
C GLY A 576 1.33 -28.69 -15.35
N GLY A 577 1.54 -28.04 -14.19
CA GLY A 577 1.57 -26.60 -14.05
C GLY A 577 2.77 -25.95 -14.74
N SER A 578 2.68 -24.67 -15.01
CA SER A 578 3.71 -23.88 -15.72
C SER A 578 4.31 -22.80 -14.84
N LEU A 579 5.64 -22.71 -14.80
CA LEU A 579 6.37 -21.70 -14.05
C LEU A 579 7.21 -20.83 -14.99
N LEU A 580 7.14 -19.52 -14.77
CA LEU A 580 8.14 -18.55 -15.24
C LEU A 580 8.93 -18.06 -14.04
N VAL A 581 10.23 -18.27 -14.06
CA VAL A 581 11.14 -17.98 -12.95
C VAL A 581 12.21 -17.00 -13.41
N THR A 582 12.57 -16.04 -12.59
CA THR A 582 13.56 -15.05 -13.00
C THR A 582 14.68 -14.86 -11.98
N GLY A 583 15.79 -14.36 -12.44
CA GLY A 583 16.96 -13.96 -11.65
C GLY A 583 17.47 -15.09 -10.73
N ASN A 584 17.69 -14.77 -9.48
CA ASN A 584 18.19 -15.70 -8.46
C ASN A 584 17.09 -16.45 -7.67
N ALA A 585 15.88 -16.56 -8.22
CA ALA A 585 14.77 -17.19 -7.51
C ALA A 585 15.15 -18.55 -6.92
N GLY A 586 14.78 -18.76 -5.64
CA GLY A 586 15.06 -19.98 -4.93
C GLY A 586 16.53 -20.24 -4.58
N ALA A 587 17.41 -19.24 -4.67
CA ALA A 587 18.83 -19.40 -4.34
C ALA A 587 19.06 -19.74 -2.86
N PHE A 588 18.18 -19.27 -1.98
CA PHE A 588 18.29 -19.44 -0.52
C PHE A 588 17.03 -20.06 0.10
N ASP A 589 17.19 -20.68 1.25
CA ASP A 589 16.07 -21.09 2.09
C ASP A 589 15.51 -19.92 2.94
N GLU A 590 14.47 -20.17 3.72
CA GLU A 590 13.85 -19.21 4.64
C GLU A 590 14.78 -18.69 5.75
N HIS A 591 15.99 -19.23 5.86
CA HIS A 591 17.01 -18.84 6.81
C HIS A 591 18.19 -18.12 6.14
N GLY A 592 18.07 -17.75 4.87
CA GLY A 592 19.14 -17.10 4.10
C GLY A 592 20.31 -18.00 3.78
N ARG A 593 20.16 -19.32 3.86
CA ARG A 593 21.23 -20.29 3.58
C ARG A 593 21.14 -20.76 2.13
N PRO A 594 22.28 -20.85 1.43
CA PRO A 594 22.30 -21.31 0.04
C PRO A 594 21.66 -22.72 -0.10
N MET A 595 20.87 -22.88 -1.14
CA MET A 595 20.23 -24.16 -1.43
C MET A 595 21.18 -25.17 -2.02
N ARG A 596 21.00 -26.45 -1.64
CA ARG A 596 21.81 -27.57 -2.17
C ARG A 596 21.26 -28.01 -3.53
N LYS A 597 22.15 -28.60 -4.37
CA LYS A 597 21.84 -29.10 -5.72
C LYS A 597 20.67 -30.09 -5.85
N ARG A 598 20.12 -30.60 -4.74
CA ARG A 598 18.97 -31.54 -4.74
C ARG A 598 17.59 -30.86 -4.79
N ASP A 599 17.55 -29.55 -4.68
CA ASP A 599 16.30 -28.78 -4.85
C ASP A 599 15.97 -28.66 -6.36
N VAL A 600 14.68 -28.76 -6.72
CA VAL A 600 14.25 -28.75 -8.13
C VAL A 600 14.67 -27.45 -8.81
N LEU A 601 14.42 -26.29 -8.19
CA LEU A 601 14.81 -25.02 -8.77
C LEU A 601 16.32 -24.88 -8.86
N ALA A 602 17.07 -25.28 -7.82
CA ALA A 602 18.52 -25.27 -7.83
C ALA A 602 19.09 -26.29 -8.84
N SER A 603 18.43 -27.45 -9.02
CA SER A 603 18.82 -28.44 -10.01
C SER A 603 18.55 -27.98 -11.43
N VAL A 604 17.39 -27.41 -11.69
CA VAL A 604 17.04 -26.83 -13.00
C VAL A 604 18.00 -25.70 -13.33
N ARG A 605 18.28 -24.80 -12.40
CA ARG A 605 19.28 -23.75 -12.57
C ARG A 605 20.67 -24.31 -12.90
N ALA A 606 21.11 -25.36 -12.23
CA ALA A 606 22.40 -26.01 -12.49
C ALA A 606 22.45 -26.72 -13.84
N ILE A 607 21.31 -27.22 -14.34
CA ILE A 607 21.20 -27.88 -15.66
C ILE A 607 21.18 -26.84 -16.78
N LEU A 608 20.40 -25.78 -16.58
CA LEU A 608 20.20 -24.74 -17.59
C LEU A 608 21.40 -23.78 -17.70
N TRP A 609 22.27 -23.73 -16.70
CA TRP A 609 23.33 -22.72 -16.57
C TRP A 609 24.78 -23.19 -16.46
N PRO A 610 25.26 -24.25 -17.09
CA PRO A 610 26.67 -24.49 -17.17
C PRO A 610 27.29 -23.70 -18.35
N GLY A 611 27.42 -22.36 -18.17
CA GLY A 611 28.18 -21.52 -19.12
C GLY A 611 27.44 -21.04 -20.37
N SER A 612 26.09 -21.05 -20.38
CA SER A 612 25.33 -20.49 -21.50
C SER A 612 25.20 -18.98 -21.39
N SER A 613 25.47 -18.30 -22.51
CA SER A 613 25.24 -16.86 -22.67
C SER A 613 23.75 -16.51 -22.96
N ASP A 614 22.85 -17.52 -22.94
CA ASP A 614 21.47 -17.34 -23.33
C ASP A 614 20.68 -16.60 -22.26
N ALA A 615 19.88 -15.63 -22.68
CA ALA A 615 19.08 -14.80 -21.80
C ALA A 615 17.95 -15.57 -21.10
N TRP A 616 17.59 -16.75 -21.61
CA TRP A 616 16.57 -17.62 -21.04
C TRP A 616 16.77 -19.09 -21.40
N ALA A 617 16.16 -19.99 -20.62
CA ALA A 617 16.19 -21.42 -20.87
C ALA A 617 14.87 -22.10 -20.48
N GLU A 618 14.51 -23.20 -21.16
CA GLU A 618 13.27 -23.95 -20.91
C GLU A 618 13.61 -25.36 -20.40
N TYR A 619 12.90 -25.76 -19.36
CA TYR A 619 12.90 -27.14 -18.83
C TYR A 619 11.50 -27.75 -18.95
N ARG A 620 11.41 -28.94 -19.50
CA ARG A 620 10.16 -29.71 -19.63
C ARG A 620 10.31 -31.04 -18.90
N SER A 621 9.39 -31.31 -18.01
CA SER A 621 9.11 -32.62 -17.45
C SER A 621 7.60 -32.88 -17.57
N ASP A 622 6.93 -33.24 -16.53
CA ASP A 622 5.46 -33.31 -16.47
C ASP A 622 4.79 -31.92 -16.63
N GLY A 623 5.50 -30.84 -16.21
CA GLY A 623 5.13 -29.44 -16.39
C GLY A 623 6.16 -28.65 -17.18
N ARG A 624 5.94 -27.33 -17.35
CA ARG A 624 6.85 -26.43 -18.06
C ARG A 624 7.48 -25.44 -17.09
N LEU A 625 8.78 -25.26 -17.16
CA LEU A 625 9.49 -24.23 -16.43
C LEU A 625 10.36 -23.45 -17.42
N VAL A 626 10.21 -22.15 -17.46
CA VAL A 626 11.10 -21.24 -18.16
C VAL A 626 11.83 -20.37 -17.13
N TRP A 627 13.11 -20.20 -17.33
CA TRP A 627 13.96 -19.35 -16.50
C TRP A 627 14.54 -18.22 -17.35
N ILE A 628 14.34 -16.97 -16.90
CA ILE A 628 14.94 -15.77 -17.49
C ILE A 628 15.98 -15.24 -16.51
N THR A 629 17.21 -14.97 -16.98
CA THR A 629 18.30 -14.48 -16.11
C THR A 629 18.11 -13.08 -15.62
N ASP A 630 17.68 -12.21 -16.53
CA ASP A 630 17.52 -10.79 -16.32
C ASP A 630 16.24 -10.33 -17.01
N LEU A 631 15.12 -10.52 -16.30
CA LEU A 631 13.81 -10.06 -16.75
C LEU A 631 13.78 -8.54 -16.87
N PHE A 632 14.51 -7.86 -15.97
CA PHE A 632 14.55 -6.41 -15.94
C PHE A 632 14.96 -5.80 -17.30
N SER A 633 15.89 -6.44 -18.01
CA SER A 633 16.31 -5.97 -19.34
C SER A 633 15.23 -6.14 -20.43
N TRP A 634 14.20 -6.95 -20.17
CA TRP A 634 13.08 -7.19 -21.10
C TRP A 634 11.84 -6.36 -20.80
N LEU A 635 11.78 -5.79 -19.60
CA LEU A 635 10.66 -4.93 -19.21
C LEU A 635 10.86 -3.52 -19.80
N PRO A 636 9.76 -2.82 -20.09
CA PRO A 636 9.84 -1.47 -20.62
C PRO A 636 10.66 -0.57 -19.68
N LYS A 637 11.72 0.03 -20.17
CA LYS A 637 12.62 0.88 -19.37
C LYS A 637 11.84 2.01 -18.66
N ARG A 638 10.81 2.52 -19.33
CA ARG A 638 9.91 3.57 -18.81
C ARG A 638 9.17 3.18 -17.54
N SER A 639 8.82 1.90 -17.39
CA SER A 639 8.18 1.42 -16.16
C SER A 639 9.08 1.60 -14.93
N HIS A 640 10.39 1.72 -15.12
CA HIS A 640 11.36 1.93 -14.04
C HIS A 640 11.51 3.40 -13.68
N GLU A 641 11.38 4.29 -14.66
CA GLU A 641 11.47 5.74 -14.48
C GLU A 641 10.18 6.32 -13.89
N MET A 642 9.03 5.70 -14.16
CA MET A 642 7.72 6.06 -13.61
C MET A 642 7.71 6.11 -12.07
N VAL A 643 8.48 5.24 -11.44
CA VAL A 643 8.62 5.18 -9.98
C VAL A 643 9.14 6.50 -9.41
N ASP A 644 10.03 7.16 -10.15
CA ASP A 644 10.59 8.44 -9.73
C ASP A 644 9.68 9.62 -10.11
N LEU A 645 8.86 9.48 -11.15
CA LEU A 645 7.89 10.51 -11.56
C LEU A 645 6.74 10.68 -10.56
N ALA A 646 6.31 9.60 -9.91
CA ALA A 646 5.29 9.65 -8.88
C ALA A 646 5.69 10.53 -7.68
N ASP A 647 6.98 10.70 -7.43
CA ASP A 647 7.51 11.53 -6.36
C ASP A 647 7.61 13.02 -6.72
N LEU A 648 7.43 13.37 -8.00
CA LEU A 648 7.57 14.76 -8.44
C LEU A 648 6.32 15.60 -8.14
N PRO A 649 6.48 16.89 -7.79
CA PRO A 649 5.37 17.81 -7.80
C PRO A 649 4.85 18.02 -9.24
N GLU A 650 3.58 18.33 -9.39
CA GLU A 650 2.93 18.56 -10.72
C GLU A 650 3.70 19.55 -11.60
N GLU A 651 4.26 20.62 -11.02
CA GLU A 651 5.13 21.58 -11.73
C GLU A 651 6.41 20.92 -12.26
N GLY A 652 6.98 19.99 -11.49
CA GLY A 652 8.16 19.21 -11.91
C GLY A 652 7.81 18.29 -13.07
N LEU A 653 6.66 17.61 -13.00
CA LEU A 653 6.15 16.77 -14.08
C LEU A 653 5.91 17.59 -15.37
N ARG A 654 5.27 18.75 -15.25
CA ARG A 654 5.05 19.69 -16.41
C ARG A 654 6.36 20.12 -17.05
N LYS A 655 7.40 20.39 -16.27
CA LYS A 655 8.74 20.75 -16.79
C LYS A 655 9.40 19.60 -17.55
N LEU A 656 9.24 18.37 -17.07
CA LEU A 656 9.81 17.18 -17.69
C LEU A 656 8.99 16.64 -18.87
N TYR A 657 7.74 17.03 -19.00
CA TYR A 657 6.82 16.51 -20.01
C TYR A 657 7.35 16.50 -21.44
N PRO A 658 8.00 17.60 -21.96
CA PRO A 658 8.59 17.58 -23.30
C PRO A 658 9.67 16.51 -23.49
N ASP A 659 10.52 16.29 -22.47
CA ASP A 659 11.58 15.29 -22.50
C ASP A 659 10.99 13.88 -22.41
N LEU A 660 9.94 13.67 -21.60
CA LEU A 660 9.21 12.41 -21.53
C LEU A 660 8.54 12.07 -22.87
N VAL A 661 7.93 13.02 -23.56
CA VAL A 661 7.35 12.82 -24.89
C VAL A 661 8.44 12.42 -25.89
N LYS A 662 9.58 13.12 -25.88
CA LYS A 662 10.71 12.80 -26.75
C LYS A 662 11.27 11.40 -26.48
N ALA A 663 11.47 11.06 -25.22
CA ALA A 663 11.90 9.72 -24.81
C ALA A 663 10.88 8.65 -25.23
N SER A 664 9.58 8.94 -25.09
CA SER A 664 8.52 8.01 -25.47
C SER A 664 8.45 7.72 -26.98
N GLN A 665 8.90 8.63 -27.80
CA GLN A 665 8.95 8.47 -29.25
C GLN A 665 10.24 7.77 -29.72
N ALA A 666 11.30 7.81 -28.94
CA ALA A 666 12.63 7.32 -29.30
C ALA A 666 12.85 5.83 -28.98
N GLU A 667 12.12 5.25 -28.06
CA GLU A 667 12.31 3.86 -27.62
C GLU A 667 11.09 2.97 -27.91
N PRO A 668 11.26 1.73 -28.43
CA PRO A 668 10.18 0.77 -28.49
C PRO A 668 9.67 0.45 -27.08
N THR A 669 8.36 0.42 -26.95
CA THR A 669 7.68 0.29 -25.66
C THR A 669 7.86 -1.08 -25.01
N ASP A 670 8.10 -2.15 -25.81
CA ASP A 670 8.05 -3.54 -25.33
C ASP A 670 9.07 -4.43 -26.03
N ASP A 671 9.66 -5.35 -25.27
CA ASP A 671 10.36 -6.49 -25.82
C ASP A 671 9.35 -7.61 -26.14
N PRO A 672 9.12 -7.93 -27.42
CA PRO A 672 8.10 -8.93 -27.80
C PRO A 672 8.41 -10.33 -27.27
N ARG A 673 9.67 -10.61 -26.93
CA ARG A 673 10.09 -11.91 -26.40
C ARG A 673 9.38 -12.27 -25.10
N LEU A 674 9.07 -11.30 -24.25
CA LEU A 674 8.42 -11.60 -22.95
C LEU A 674 7.00 -12.15 -23.14
N LEU A 675 6.20 -11.56 -24.03
CA LEU A 675 4.86 -12.06 -24.34
C LEU A 675 4.94 -13.45 -24.99
N GLU A 676 5.84 -13.65 -25.96
CA GLU A 676 6.06 -14.94 -26.60
C GLU A 676 6.43 -16.03 -25.59
N VAL A 677 7.32 -15.73 -24.64
CA VAL A 677 7.72 -16.67 -23.59
C VAL A 677 6.57 -16.97 -22.64
N LEU A 678 5.80 -15.97 -22.21
CA LEU A 678 4.63 -16.16 -21.35
C LEU A 678 3.58 -17.06 -22.03
N GLU A 679 3.23 -16.80 -23.27
CA GLU A 679 2.27 -17.61 -24.03
C GLU A 679 2.79 -19.01 -24.36
N ARG A 680 4.08 -19.14 -24.63
CA ARG A 680 4.73 -20.45 -24.82
C ARG A 680 4.68 -21.28 -23.55
N VAL A 681 4.96 -20.69 -22.38
CA VAL A 681 4.86 -21.35 -21.07
C VAL A 681 3.43 -21.75 -20.76
N ALA A 682 2.47 -20.85 -21.02
CA ALA A 682 1.04 -21.12 -20.87
C ALA A 682 0.51 -22.19 -21.85
N GLY A 683 1.18 -22.36 -23.01
CA GLY A 683 0.74 -23.25 -24.10
C GLY A 683 -0.48 -22.71 -24.85
N ARG A 684 -0.84 -21.46 -24.64
CA ARG A 684 -1.95 -20.76 -25.32
C ARG A 684 -1.79 -19.23 -25.18
N ARG A 685 -2.56 -18.52 -25.99
CA ARG A 685 -2.71 -17.08 -25.86
C ARG A 685 -3.24 -16.69 -24.47
N LEU A 686 -2.66 -15.67 -23.88
CA LEU A 686 -3.03 -15.14 -22.55
C LEU A 686 -3.84 -13.85 -22.63
N SER A 687 -3.59 -13.02 -23.64
CA SER A 687 -4.29 -11.75 -23.84
C SER A 687 -5.78 -11.96 -24.11
N VAL A 688 -6.62 -11.30 -23.35
CA VAL A 688 -8.11 -11.41 -23.47
C VAL A 688 -8.71 -10.36 -24.40
N LEU A 689 -7.94 -9.37 -24.85
CA LEU A 689 -8.38 -8.37 -25.82
C LEU A 689 -7.73 -8.58 -27.19
N GLY A 690 -8.34 -8.01 -28.23
CA GLY A 690 -7.87 -8.10 -29.60
C GLY A 690 -6.50 -7.40 -29.79
N PRO A 691 -5.71 -7.81 -30.82
CA PRO A 691 -4.34 -7.32 -31.01
C PRO A 691 -4.25 -5.84 -31.44
N LYS A 692 -5.39 -5.22 -31.77
CA LYS A 692 -5.47 -3.79 -32.12
C LYS A 692 -5.86 -2.93 -30.92
N THR A 693 -6.13 -3.55 -29.78
CA THR A 693 -6.51 -2.82 -28.56
C THR A 693 -5.29 -2.10 -27.98
N PRO A 694 -5.39 -0.80 -27.68
CA PRO A 694 -4.24 -0.07 -27.13
C PRO A 694 -3.91 -0.54 -25.70
N PRO A 695 -2.64 -0.47 -25.28
CA PRO A 695 -2.21 -0.83 -23.90
C PRO A 695 -2.92 -0.04 -22.80
N THR A 696 -3.42 1.17 -23.13
CA THR A 696 -4.17 2.02 -22.23
C THR A 696 -5.56 1.47 -21.88
N LEU A 697 -6.12 0.54 -22.67
CA LEU A 697 -7.35 -0.15 -22.31
C LEU A 697 -7.03 -1.46 -21.60
N ARG A 698 -7.21 -1.50 -20.30
CA ARG A 698 -6.92 -2.68 -19.46
C ARG A 698 -8.18 -3.46 -19.11
N ALA A 699 -8.03 -4.75 -18.83
CA ALA A 699 -9.12 -5.64 -18.50
C ALA A 699 -8.93 -6.38 -17.18
N SER A 700 -10.02 -6.56 -16.44
CA SER A 700 -10.13 -7.54 -15.36
C SER A 700 -11.31 -8.46 -15.60
N ALA A 701 -11.34 -9.61 -14.92
CA ALA A 701 -12.49 -10.50 -14.96
C ALA A 701 -12.72 -11.18 -13.60
N TRP A 702 -14.01 -11.37 -13.28
CA TRP A 702 -14.46 -11.93 -12.02
C TRP A 702 -15.50 -13.02 -12.25
N VAL A 703 -15.36 -14.16 -11.62
CA VAL A 703 -16.22 -15.33 -11.80
C VAL A 703 -17.10 -15.59 -10.59
N LYS A 704 -18.37 -15.89 -10.80
CA LYS A 704 -19.27 -16.33 -9.75
C LYS A 704 -18.90 -17.76 -9.35
N ALA A 705 -18.56 -17.92 -8.05
CA ALA A 705 -18.07 -19.21 -7.56
C ALA A 705 -19.18 -20.23 -7.30
N ARG A 706 -20.42 -19.76 -7.05
CA ARG A 706 -21.59 -20.61 -6.69
C ARG A 706 -22.79 -20.22 -7.54
N GLY A 707 -23.70 -21.18 -7.77
CA GLY A 707 -24.91 -20.99 -8.59
C GLY A 707 -24.63 -21.10 -10.09
N THR A 708 -25.42 -20.43 -10.93
CA THR A 708 -25.21 -20.39 -12.38
C THR A 708 -23.86 -19.73 -12.70
N PRO A 709 -22.96 -20.43 -13.39
CA PRO A 709 -21.66 -19.86 -13.72
C PRO A 709 -21.82 -18.61 -14.59
N SER A 710 -21.22 -17.52 -14.18
CA SER A 710 -21.16 -16.29 -14.96
C SER A 710 -19.84 -15.58 -14.71
N ILE A 711 -19.40 -14.81 -15.70
CA ILE A 711 -18.17 -14.00 -15.62
C ILE A 711 -18.55 -12.55 -15.85
N VAL A 712 -17.98 -11.64 -15.08
CA VAL A 712 -18.00 -10.22 -15.37
C VAL A 712 -16.62 -9.79 -15.81
N ALA A 713 -16.49 -9.34 -17.05
CA ALA A 713 -15.31 -8.66 -17.55
C ALA A 713 -15.50 -7.15 -17.33
N GLN A 714 -14.46 -6.48 -16.87
CA GLN A 714 -14.47 -5.04 -16.67
C GLN A 714 -13.34 -4.43 -17.48
N LEU A 715 -13.65 -3.43 -18.27
CA LEU A 715 -12.73 -2.71 -19.14
C LEU A 715 -12.53 -1.30 -18.59
N VAL A 716 -11.27 -0.89 -18.41
CA VAL A 716 -10.91 0.44 -17.93
C VAL A 716 -9.98 1.09 -18.95
N ASN A 717 -10.39 2.23 -19.44
CA ASN A 717 -9.63 3.01 -20.40
C ASN A 717 -8.82 4.10 -19.70
N TYR A 718 -7.52 3.96 -19.70
CA TYR A 718 -6.57 4.92 -19.15
C TYR A 718 -6.12 5.99 -20.16
N ASP A 719 -6.68 6.00 -21.37
CA ASP A 719 -6.38 7.06 -22.35
C ASP A 719 -7.08 8.37 -21.98
N VAL A 720 -6.76 8.80 -20.77
CA VAL A 720 -7.18 10.04 -20.14
C VAL A 720 -5.91 10.71 -19.62
N PRO A 721 -5.43 11.80 -20.28
CA PRO A 721 -4.22 12.48 -19.84
C PRO A 721 -4.29 12.86 -18.36
N GLY A 722 -3.28 12.43 -17.61
CA GLY A 722 -3.21 12.56 -16.16
C GLY A 722 -2.82 13.97 -15.70
N PRO A 723 -2.71 14.18 -14.38
CA PRO A 723 -2.31 15.47 -13.81
C PRO A 723 -0.96 15.95 -14.33
N GLY A 724 -0.84 17.24 -14.64
CA GLY A 724 0.38 17.84 -15.13
C GLY A 724 0.63 17.69 -16.64
N THR A 725 -0.27 17.06 -17.38
CA THR A 725 -0.20 16.96 -18.84
C THR A 725 -0.96 18.07 -19.55
N PRO A 726 -0.67 18.38 -20.85
CA PRO A 726 -1.33 19.48 -21.58
C PRO A 726 -2.83 19.33 -21.78
N GLU A 727 -3.34 18.11 -21.99
CA GLU A 727 -4.76 17.83 -22.23
C GLU A 727 -5.40 17.09 -21.05
N GLU A 728 -5.00 17.45 -19.85
CA GLU A 728 -5.41 16.83 -18.61
C GLU A 728 -6.92 16.58 -18.52
N GLY A 729 -7.32 15.34 -18.30
CA GLY A 729 -8.71 14.93 -18.16
C GLY A 729 -9.50 14.77 -19.45
N LYS A 730 -8.91 14.91 -20.63
CA LYS A 730 -9.58 14.71 -21.92
C LYS A 730 -9.66 13.22 -22.24
N VAL A 731 -10.85 12.66 -22.28
CA VAL A 731 -11.05 11.24 -22.60
C VAL A 731 -10.80 10.97 -24.07
N VAL A 732 -10.00 9.96 -24.38
CA VAL A 732 -9.85 9.39 -25.74
C VAL A 732 -10.52 8.01 -25.77
N PRO A 733 -11.73 7.88 -26.32
CA PRO A 733 -12.47 6.60 -26.32
C PRO A 733 -11.80 5.53 -27.16
N VAL A 734 -11.96 4.27 -26.76
CA VAL A 734 -11.54 3.11 -27.55
C VAL A 734 -12.76 2.45 -28.19
N GLU A 735 -12.75 2.30 -29.52
CA GLU A 735 -13.87 1.75 -30.29
C GLU A 735 -13.58 0.35 -30.82
N GLY A 736 -14.64 -0.47 -30.99
CA GLY A 736 -14.56 -1.78 -31.59
C GLY A 736 -13.70 -2.78 -30.86
N VAL A 737 -13.77 -2.79 -29.53
CA VAL A 737 -12.94 -3.63 -28.67
C VAL A 737 -13.33 -5.11 -28.79
N GLU A 738 -12.48 -5.89 -29.43
CA GLU A 738 -12.65 -7.34 -29.48
C GLU A 738 -12.26 -7.98 -28.15
N VAL A 739 -13.17 -8.71 -27.53
CA VAL A 739 -12.92 -9.50 -26.32
C VAL A 739 -12.91 -10.98 -26.65
N ARG A 740 -11.87 -11.68 -26.19
CA ARG A 740 -11.68 -13.14 -26.33
C ARG A 740 -11.42 -13.72 -24.96
N LEU A 741 -12.48 -14.15 -24.30
CA LEU A 741 -12.37 -14.62 -22.94
C LEU A 741 -12.41 -16.15 -22.89
N PRO A 742 -11.40 -16.81 -22.29
CA PRO A 742 -11.51 -18.23 -22.01
C PRO A 742 -12.64 -18.45 -20.98
N ILE A 743 -13.42 -19.51 -21.18
CA ILE A 743 -14.49 -19.91 -20.25
C ILE A 743 -14.22 -21.32 -19.73
N ARG A 744 -14.87 -21.70 -18.64
CA ARG A 744 -14.74 -23.07 -18.09
C ARG A 744 -15.28 -24.08 -19.08
N GLU A 745 -14.61 -25.22 -19.16
CA GLU A 745 -15.09 -26.34 -19.98
C GLU A 745 -16.51 -26.74 -19.56
N GLY A 746 -17.39 -26.92 -20.52
CA GLY A 746 -18.81 -27.22 -20.28
C GLY A 746 -19.70 -26.00 -19.97
N MET A 747 -19.16 -24.80 -19.77
CA MET A 747 -19.97 -23.59 -19.66
C MET A 747 -20.58 -23.24 -21.01
N LYS A 748 -21.91 -23.13 -21.07
CA LYS A 748 -22.64 -22.64 -22.24
C LYS A 748 -23.05 -21.20 -21.99
N VAL A 749 -22.59 -20.29 -22.82
CA VAL A 749 -22.96 -18.88 -22.79
C VAL A 749 -24.27 -18.71 -23.54
N SER A 750 -25.26 -18.13 -22.87
CA SER A 750 -26.58 -17.85 -23.40
C SER A 750 -26.78 -16.38 -23.73
N ARG A 751 -26.04 -15.48 -23.03
CA ARG A 751 -26.18 -14.05 -23.19
C ARG A 751 -24.85 -13.35 -22.84
N VAL A 752 -24.57 -12.24 -23.55
CA VAL A 752 -23.49 -11.31 -23.23
C VAL A 752 -24.11 -9.92 -23.22
N THR A 753 -24.00 -9.25 -22.05
CA THR A 753 -24.64 -7.96 -21.83
C THR A 753 -23.60 -6.97 -21.32
N SER A 754 -23.52 -5.79 -21.94
CA SER A 754 -22.64 -4.69 -21.48
C SER A 754 -23.44 -3.58 -20.80
N ALA A 755 -22.79 -2.91 -19.85
CA ALA A 755 -23.36 -1.82 -19.08
C ALA A 755 -22.28 -0.80 -18.67
N ASP A 756 -22.68 0.45 -18.60
CA ASP A 756 -21.84 1.63 -18.32
C ASP A 756 -22.58 2.54 -17.32
N PRO A 757 -21.92 3.13 -16.34
CA PRO A 757 -22.56 3.96 -15.31
C PRO A 757 -23.35 5.17 -15.82
N TRP A 758 -23.04 5.63 -17.04
CA TRP A 758 -23.67 6.82 -17.65
C TRP A 758 -24.74 6.49 -18.67
N LYS A 759 -24.90 5.21 -19.03
CA LYS A 759 -25.90 4.78 -20.01
C LYS A 759 -27.19 4.30 -19.31
N PRO A 760 -28.35 4.69 -19.81
CA PRO A 760 -29.62 4.41 -19.14
C PRO A 760 -30.07 2.95 -19.23
N SER A 761 -29.46 2.14 -20.10
CA SER A 761 -29.85 0.75 -20.32
C SER A 761 -28.69 -0.12 -20.75
N ASP A 762 -28.74 -1.35 -20.29
CA ASP A 762 -27.83 -2.43 -20.71
C ASP A 762 -28.00 -2.73 -22.19
N ARG A 763 -26.91 -3.22 -22.80
CA ARG A 763 -26.88 -3.60 -24.20
C ARG A 763 -26.52 -5.06 -24.37
N ASP A 764 -27.35 -5.82 -25.04
CA ASP A 764 -26.98 -7.16 -25.49
C ASP A 764 -25.98 -7.10 -26.64
N LEU A 765 -24.91 -7.87 -26.50
CA LEU A 765 -23.86 -7.97 -27.51
C LEU A 765 -23.96 -9.28 -28.30
N ALA A 766 -23.78 -9.19 -29.60
CA ALA A 766 -23.61 -10.38 -30.42
C ALA A 766 -22.30 -11.09 -30.03
N PHE A 767 -22.38 -12.40 -29.87
CA PHE A 767 -21.22 -13.20 -29.47
C PHE A 767 -21.12 -14.52 -30.24
N SER A 768 -19.96 -15.12 -30.18
CA SER A 768 -19.75 -16.50 -30.66
C SER A 768 -19.00 -17.29 -29.58
N GLN A 769 -19.37 -18.54 -29.40
CA GLN A 769 -18.65 -19.48 -28.55
C GLN A 769 -18.01 -20.57 -29.36
N ARG A 770 -16.70 -20.81 -29.20
CA ARG A 770 -15.97 -21.91 -29.83
C ARG A 770 -15.19 -22.68 -28.78
N GLY A 771 -15.68 -23.90 -28.45
CA GLY A 771 -15.08 -24.67 -27.34
C GLY A 771 -15.14 -23.93 -26.02
N ALA A 772 -14.00 -23.76 -25.40
CA ALA A 772 -13.84 -23.05 -24.12
C ALA A 772 -13.45 -21.56 -24.30
N GLU A 773 -13.91 -20.91 -25.35
CA GLU A 773 -13.68 -19.47 -25.57
C GLU A 773 -14.97 -18.80 -26.07
N VAL A 774 -15.28 -17.64 -25.49
CA VAL A 774 -16.33 -16.73 -25.97
C VAL A 774 -15.68 -15.48 -26.60
N ARG A 775 -16.29 -15.01 -27.73
CA ARG A 775 -15.83 -13.81 -28.45
C ARG A 775 -16.98 -12.88 -28.68
N PHE A 776 -16.76 -11.60 -28.47
CA PHE A 776 -17.71 -10.52 -28.72
C PHE A 776 -16.96 -9.20 -28.96
N ILE A 777 -17.68 -8.18 -29.40
CA ILE A 777 -17.15 -6.83 -29.60
C ILE A 777 -17.91 -5.87 -28.70
N VAL A 778 -17.16 -5.12 -27.88
CA VAL A 778 -17.67 -3.95 -27.16
C VAL A 778 -17.54 -2.75 -28.09
N PRO A 779 -18.66 -2.09 -28.49
CA PRO A 779 -18.62 -1.06 -29.52
C PRO A 779 -17.74 0.14 -29.16
N ARG A 780 -17.76 0.55 -27.88
CA ARG A 780 -17.02 1.72 -27.40
C ARG A 780 -16.84 1.67 -25.91
N VAL A 781 -15.66 2.02 -25.44
CA VAL A 781 -15.31 2.23 -24.02
C VAL A 781 -14.81 3.67 -23.87
N ASP A 782 -15.55 4.49 -23.17
CA ASP A 782 -15.13 5.86 -22.83
C ASP A 782 -14.12 5.81 -21.67
N ILE A 783 -14.53 5.49 -20.47
CA ILE A 783 -13.65 5.27 -19.29
C ILE A 783 -13.86 3.86 -18.74
N TYR A 784 -15.12 3.41 -18.61
CA TYR A 784 -15.44 2.13 -17.98
C TYR A 784 -16.58 1.42 -18.71
N GLU A 785 -16.48 0.11 -18.84
CA GLU A 785 -17.55 -0.75 -19.32
C GLU A 785 -17.49 -2.10 -18.60
N ALA A 786 -18.60 -2.56 -18.04
CA ALA A 786 -18.73 -3.89 -17.47
C ALA A 786 -19.49 -4.80 -18.44
N VAL A 787 -19.07 -6.06 -18.59
CA VAL A 787 -19.71 -7.03 -19.46
C VAL A 787 -20.00 -8.32 -18.69
N LEU A 788 -21.29 -8.65 -18.54
CA LEU A 788 -21.74 -9.92 -17.97
C LEU A 788 -21.80 -10.98 -19.08
N ILE A 789 -21.17 -12.12 -18.83
CA ILE A 789 -21.14 -13.31 -19.68
C ILE A 789 -21.81 -14.44 -18.86
N GLY A 790 -23.00 -14.88 -19.29
CA GLY A 790 -23.77 -15.88 -18.58
C GLY A 790 -24.61 -16.81 -19.43
#